data_cf4c62330079bad20c353580540df3df
#
_entry.id   cf4c62330079bad20c353580540df3df
#
_cell.length_a   1.000
_cell.length_b   1.000
_cell.length_c   1.000
_cell.angle_alpha   90.00
_cell.angle_beta   90.00
_cell.angle_gamma   90.00
#
_symmetry.space_group_name_H-M   'P 1'
#
loop_
_entity.id
_entity.type
_entity.pdbx_description
1 polymer ?
#
loop_
_entity_poly.entity_id
_entity_poly.type
_entity_poly.pdbx_seq_one_letter_code
_entity_poly.pdbx_strand_id
1 'polypeptide(L)'
;MLKLAQLLCGLLIVGTWCSPLRAAEVDFDTQVLPVLTRAGCNTGSCHGAAAGRGGLRLSLYGSNPALDHQRLVFELQGRRVNLAQPDCSLMLLKPSGLLDHGGGVRLDDQGEGYQLLLDWITAGATRKASRHLLAFRVTPTHRVLQQPGDSFKPRALATFSDGTETDVTRWTVFTPEDDSALAVSDEAVITVKRRGQHVVLARYLDRVLSMQMVVPLQETLSEETPRPSAGFVDDQVNHLLVQLRLPASGMAEESVLVRRIYLDLVGRLPTPSEVQRYEKQQGQEKWEHLVDQLLASKEFISYWTFRYASLLRIHGQPKDTEGARAYHAWVQSQLSEGTGLDRWARQLVIASGDSHQHGPANFYRTVTGPREQAELFSELFMGVRLRCANCHDHPLDRWTQDDYHGLAAIFARIQSGRVIGLRENGTVTHPRTGQDARQRIPGGSFLEIQGDTRPLLAEWLTSADNPYFARAMANRLWKAMMGRGLVEPTDDLRATNPATHPGLMDELAADFVRHGYDLRHTLKVISLSHSYRRSSRTLPANKMDDRFYSHALVKQLDAEVLLDAISDVTGVREVFQGVQDNTRAVELMHAGIPSRALDVLGRCAREESCESAVGAAVGGLARRLHWLNGDLVNGRITDPAGRLGRLVDDGVPGEKIIEELYMCCFSRGLNDLERKYWTGQLSGIHETAEHRQLLEDLFWSILSSEEFLTNH
;
A
#
# COMPACT_ATOMS: atom_id res chain seq x y z
N MET A 1 -1.78 -5.44 108.43
CA MET A 1 -0.62 -6.25 107.99
C MET A 1 -0.44 -5.94 106.50
N LEU A 2 0.37 -5.03 106.23
CA LEU A 2 1.66 -5.08 105.52
C LEU A 2 1.72 -5.88 104.24
N LYS A 3 1.95 -5.20 103.12
CA LYS A 3 3.20 -5.13 102.31
C LYS A 3 2.88 -4.37 100.99
N LEU A 4 3.47 -3.26 100.88
CA LEU A 4 4.47 -2.81 99.89
C LEU A 4 4.46 -3.56 98.50
N ALA A 5 4.17 -2.85 97.46
CA ALA A 5 4.56 -3.19 96.13
C ALA A 5 5.09 -1.95 95.35
N GLN A 6 6.33 -2.03 94.95
CA GLN A 6 7.10 -0.99 94.29
C GLN A 6 6.62 -0.78 92.85
N LEU A 7 6.52 0.49 92.41
CA LEU A 7 6.40 0.95 91.03
C LEU A 7 7.76 0.72 90.33
N LEU A 8 7.68 0.03 89.15
CA LEU A 8 8.68 0.11 88.12
C LEU A 8 8.02 0.71 86.83
N CYS A 9 8.38 1.97 86.63
CA CYS A 9 8.07 2.67 85.38
C CYS A 9 8.99 2.19 84.25
N GLY A 10 8.55 1.34 83.39
CA GLY A 10 9.29 0.96 82.16
C GLY A 10 8.88 1.92 80.98
N LEU A 11 9.80 2.81 80.58
CA LEU A 11 9.69 3.61 79.39
C LEU A 11 9.85 2.67 78.18
N LEU A 12 8.73 2.39 77.47
CA LEU A 12 8.73 1.81 76.11
C LEU A 12 9.03 2.94 75.15
N ILE A 13 10.28 3.05 74.69
CA ILE A 13 10.65 3.85 73.52
C ILE A 13 10.14 3.07 72.27
N VAL A 14 8.99 3.43 71.73
CA VAL A 14 8.53 2.98 70.41
C VAL A 14 9.33 3.78 69.39
N GLY A 15 10.45 3.20 68.97
CA GLY A 15 11.19 3.67 67.79
C GLY A 15 10.32 3.48 66.56
N THR A 16 9.64 4.53 66.13
CA THR A 16 9.06 4.57 64.77
C THR A 16 10.22 4.55 63.77
N TRP A 17 10.50 3.37 63.27
CA TRP A 17 11.29 3.26 62.03
C TRP A 17 10.48 3.87 60.89
N CYS A 18 10.74 5.14 60.61
CA CYS A 18 10.34 5.76 59.37
C CYS A 18 11.20 5.11 58.28
N SER A 19 10.71 4.02 57.68
CA SER A 19 11.31 3.51 56.47
C SER A 19 11.25 4.67 55.45
N PRO A 20 12.40 5.13 54.92
CA PRO A 20 12.33 6.10 53.84
C PRO A 20 11.47 5.50 52.74
N LEU A 21 10.38 6.20 52.34
CA LEU A 21 9.69 5.90 51.12
C LEU A 21 10.77 5.89 50.02
N ARG A 22 11.14 4.69 49.61
CA ARG A 22 12.07 4.52 48.51
C ARG A 22 11.36 5.16 47.32
N ALA A 23 11.82 6.30 46.88
CA ALA A 23 11.34 6.94 45.65
C ALA A 23 11.29 5.84 44.57
N ALA A 24 10.19 5.68 43.91
CA ALA A 24 10.02 4.67 42.87
C ALA A 24 11.20 4.81 41.89
N GLU A 25 11.99 3.76 41.76
CA GLU A 25 13.20 3.78 40.93
C GLU A 25 12.83 4.09 39.48
N VAL A 26 13.38 5.15 38.92
CA VAL A 26 13.09 5.60 37.55
C VAL A 26 13.76 4.64 36.57
N ASP A 27 12.93 4.00 35.70
CA ASP A 27 13.41 3.06 34.68
C ASP A 27 13.88 3.82 33.44
N PHE A 28 15.11 3.56 32.99
CA PHE A 28 15.70 4.25 31.85
C PHE A 28 14.93 3.97 30.53
N ASP A 29 14.64 2.69 30.28
CA ASP A 29 14.07 2.25 28.99
C ASP A 29 12.63 2.74 28.82
N THR A 30 11.83 2.71 29.90
CA THR A 30 10.38 2.98 29.81
C THR A 30 9.95 4.35 30.33
N GLN A 31 10.86 5.13 30.94
CA GLN A 31 10.55 6.46 31.47
C GLN A 31 11.52 7.54 30.96
N VAL A 32 12.83 7.34 31.05
CA VAL A 32 13.84 8.34 30.61
C VAL A 32 13.81 8.49 29.09
N LEU A 33 13.87 7.39 28.33
CA LEU A 33 13.84 7.45 26.85
C LEU A 33 12.56 8.10 26.29
N PRO A 34 11.36 7.81 26.78
CA PRO A 34 10.16 8.54 26.37
C PRO A 34 10.23 10.04 26.58
N VAL A 35 10.80 10.52 27.69
CA VAL A 35 11.03 11.97 27.91
C VAL A 35 11.95 12.54 26.83
N LEU A 36 13.08 11.87 26.55
CA LEU A 36 14.01 12.31 25.50
C LEU A 36 13.37 12.29 24.11
N THR A 37 12.52 11.30 23.83
CA THR A 37 11.81 11.18 22.57
C THR A 37 10.76 12.28 22.44
N ARG A 38 9.99 12.54 23.48
CA ARG A 38 8.97 13.60 23.52
C ARG A 38 9.60 15.00 23.36
N ALA A 39 10.75 15.23 23.97
CA ALA A 39 11.53 16.46 23.82
C ALA A 39 12.23 16.58 22.44
N GLY A 40 12.18 15.53 21.61
CA GLY A 40 12.79 15.51 20.28
C GLY A 40 14.30 15.31 20.27
N CYS A 41 14.90 14.93 21.40
CA CYS A 41 16.37 14.79 21.53
C CYS A 41 16.94 13.71 20.61
N ASN A 42 16.23 12.60 20.40
CA ASN A 42 16.66 11.44 19.61
C ASN A 42 15.99 11.35 18.24
N THR A 43 15.46 12.49 17.73
CA THR A 43 14.94 12.56 16.35
C THR A 43 16.08 12.68 15.33
N GLY A 44 15.79 12.36 14.08
CA GLY A 44 16.77 12.46 12.98
C GLY A 44 17.29 13.87 12.70
N SER A 45 16.58 14.91 13.12
CA SER A 45 17.02 16.31 13.04
C SER A 45 17.94 16.73 14.21
N CYS A 46 18.01 15.93 15.26
CA CYS A 46 18.81 16.17 16.47
C CYS A 46 19.87 15.07 16.68
N HIS A 47 20.00 14.53 17.91
CA HIS A 47 21.02 13.55 18.23
C HIS A 47 20.75 12.14 17.67
N GLY A 48 19.53 11.87 17.13
CA GLY A 48 19.20 10.65 16.40
C GLY A 48 19.69 10.62 14.95
N ALA A 49 20.32 11.72 14.45
CA ALA A 49 20.99 11.72 13.15
C ALA A 49 22.13 10.68 13.10
N ALA A 50 22.42 10.15 11.91
CA ALA A 50 23.46 9.13 11.73
C ALA A 50 24.83 9.55 12.28
N ALA A 51 25.21 10.83 12.13
CA ALA A 51 26.43 11.41 12.68
C ALA A 51 26.26 11.97 14.10
N GLY A 52 25.04 12.02 14.64
CA GLY A 52 24.71 12.76 15.86
C GLY A 52 24.85 14.27 15.71
N ARG A 53 24.77 15.00 16.82
CA ARG A 53 25.03 16.46 16.89
C ARG A 53 25.77 16.83 18.15
N GLY A 54 26.69 17.80 18.07
CA GLY A 54 27.43 18.30 19.24
C GLY A 54 28.24 17.21 20.00
N GLY A 55 28.68 16.16 19.31
CA GLY A 55 29.40 15.04 19.91
C GLY A 55 28.50 14.07 20.69
N LEU A 56 27.17 14.20 20.62
CA LEU A 56 26.22 13.21 21.13
C LEU A 56 25.47 12.58 19.96
N ARG A 57 25.43 11.24 19.94
CA ARG A 57 24.63 10.47 19.02
C ARG A 57 23.74 9.53 19.84
N LEU A 58 22.44 9.60 19.63
CA LEU A 58 21.45 8.69 20.19
C LEU A 58 20.90 7.77 19.09
N SER A 59 20.30 6.68 19.47
CA SER A 59 19.54 5.86 18.53
C SER A 59 18.24 6.57 18.15
N LEU A 60 17.82 6.39 16.91
CA LEU A 60 16.60 7.03 16.41
C LEU A 60 15.39 6.58 17.22
N TYR A 61 14.70 7.53 17.83
CA TYR A 61 13.56 7.33 18.74
C TYR A 61 13.82 6.34 19.89
N GLY A 62 15.06 6.21 20.34
CA GLY A 62 15.42 5.33 21.47
C GLY A 62 15.40 3.83 21.12
N SER A 63 15.60 3.48 19.83
CA SER A 63 15.57 2.10 19.33
C SER A 63 16.68 1.19 19.89
N ASN A 64 17.70 1.76 20.55
CA ASN A 64 18.76 0.99 21.21
C ASN A 64 19.04 1.55 22.62
N PRO A 65 18.21 1.21 23.61
CA PRO A 65 18.33 1.76 24.97
C PRO A 65 19.69 1.51 25.63
N ALA A 66 20.32 0.36 25.37
CA ALA A 66 21.63 0.03 25.95
C ALA A 66 22.72 0.98 25.44
N LEU A 67 22.74 1.22 24.13
CA LEU A 67 23.70 2.12 23.49
C LEU A 67 23.45 3.57 23.90
N ASP A 68 22.21 3.98 24.00
CA ASP A 68 21.83 5.35 24.40
C ASP A 68 22.25 5.61 25.86
N HIS A 69 22.00 4.67 26.75
CA HIS A 69 22.48 4.77 28.13
C HIS A 69 24.01 4.85 28.20
N GLN A 70 24.74 3.99 27.49
CA GLN A 70 26.21 4.00 27.44
C GLN A 70 26.72 5.37 26.96
N ARG A 71 26.12 5.94 25.92
CA ARG A 71 26.52 7.22 25.36
C ARG A 71 26.20 8.40 26.28
N LEU A 72 25.06 8.37 26.93
CA LEU A 72 24.67 9.43 27.84
C LEU A 72 25.49 9.45 29.11
N VAL A 73 25.73 8.27 29.71
CA VAL A 73 26.31 8.19 31.06
C VAL A 73 27.82 8.01 31.04
N PHE A 74 28.38 7.24 30.11
CA PHE A 74 29.80 6.82 30.21
C PHE A 74 30.70 7.43 29.10
N GLU A 75 30.15 7.73 27.93
CA GLU A 75 30.98 8.26 26.84
C GLU A 75 31.60 9.62 27.19
N LEU A 76 32.81 9.89 26.70
CA LEU A 76 33.60 11.11 27.02
C LEU A 76 33.78 11.32 28.53
N GLN A 77 34.11 10.24 29.25
CA GLN A 77 34.35 10.25 30.70
C GLN A 77 33.13 10.70 31.52
N GLY A 78 31.92 10.42 31.04
CA GLY A 78 30.68 10.73 31.76
C GLY A 78 30.31 12.21 31.81
N ARG A 79 30.93 13.08 31.00
CA ARG A 79 30.76 14.54 31.09
C ARG A 79 29.32 15.04 31.00
N ARG A 80 28.39 14.21 30.52
CA ARG A 80 26.99 14.63 30.30
C ARG A 80 26.12 14.48 31.54
N VAL A 81 26.53 13.61 32.47
CA VAL A 81 25.82 13.29 33.72
C VAL A 81 26.75 13.55 34.89
N ASN A 82 26.36 14.42 35.81
CA ASN A 82 27.10 14.74 37.01
C ASN A 82 26.38 14.11 38.23
N LEU A 83 26.87 12.96 38.68
CA LEU A 83 26.28 12.23 39.82
C LEU A 83 26.50 12.93 41.17
N ALA A 84 27.52 13.81 41.29
CA ALA A 84 27.81 14.52 42.54
C ALA A 84 26.92 15.76 42.71
N GLN A 85 26.55 16.39 41.58
CA GLN A 85 25.64 17.54 41.51
C GLN A 85 24.68 17.31 40.32
N PRO A 86 23.61 16.53 40.49
CA PRO A 86 22.71 16.11 39.43
C PRO A 86 22.12 17.25 38.60
N ASP A 87 21.77 18.36 39.24
CA ASP A 87 21.27 19.60 38.62
C ASP A 87 22.30 20.30 37.71
N CYS A 88 23.58 20.06 37.91
CA CYS A 88 24.67 20.55 37.05
C CYS A 88 24.97 19.63 35.85
N SER A 89 24.18 18.62 35.59
CA SER A 89 24.38 17.72 34.45
C SER A 89 24.12 18.45 33.10
N LEU A 90 25.03 18.32 32.12
CA LEU A 90 24.85 18.89 30.78
C LEU A 90 23.58 18.37 30.09
N MET A 91 23.17 17.15 30.46
CA MET A 91 21.93 16.55 29.99
C MET A 91 20.67 17.30 30.45
N LEU A 92 20.74 18.09 31.51
CA LEU A 92 19.68 18.94 32.01
C LEU A 92 19.88 20.41 31.57
N LEU A 93 21.10 20.95 31.79
CA LEU A 93 21.39 22.36 31.54
C LEU A 93 21.25 22.82 30.10
N LYS A 94 21.62 21.94 29.13
CA LYS A 94 21.54 22.29 27.69
C LYS A 94 20.11 22.32 27.17
N PRO A 95 19.31 21.24 27.32
CA PRO A 95 17.95 21.25 26.80
C PRO A 95 17.00 22.20 27.55
N SER A 96 17.30 22.60 28.80
CA SER A 96 16.53 23.64 29.51
C SER A 96 16.90 25.07 29.12
N GLY A 97 17.99 25.28 28.34
CA GLY A 97 18.45 26.61 27.95
C GLY A 97 19.29 27.31 29.01
N LEU A 98 19.59 26.65 30.15
CA LEU A 98 20.49 27.16 31.16
C LEU A 98 21.95 27.22 30.66
N LEU A 99 22.28 26.46 29.63
CA LEU A 99 23.50 26.52 28.83
C LEU A 99 23.13 26.52 27.34
N ASP A 100 23.95 27.18 26.54
CA ASP A 100 23.77 27.25 25.08
C ASP A 100 23.57 25.86 24.46
N HIS A 101 22.49 25.71 23.73
CA HIS A 101 22.09 24.50 23.03
C HIS A 101 21.64 24.81 21.61
N GLY A 102 22.38 24.30 20.62
CA GLY A 102 22.05 24.52 19.19
C GLY A 102 20.68 23.95 18.75
N GLY A 103 20.04 23.12 19.58
CA GLY A 103 18.69 22.62 19.42
C GLY A 103 17.58 23.52 20.01
N GLY A 104 17.95 24.60 20.67
CA GLY A 104 17.04 25.47 21.45
C GLY A 104 16.58 24.83 22.77
N VAL A 105 15.61 25.48 23.42
CA VAL A 105 14.97 24.95 24.65
C VAL A 105 14.06 23.78 24.28
N ARG A 106 14.22 22.65 24.96
CA ARG A 106 13.50 21.39 24.73
C ARG A 106 12.83 20.83 25.98
N LEU A 107 13.29 21.24 27.15
CA LEU A 107 12.74 20.85 28.45
C LEU A 107 12.43 22.13 29.24
N ASP A 108 11.26 22.18 29.83
CA ASP A 108 10.91 23.16 30.84
C ASP A 108 11.60 22.73 32.16
N ASP A 109 12.39 23.60 32.78
CA ASP A 109 13.14 23.32 34.00
C ASP A 109 12.24 23.14 35.23
N GLN A 110 10.97 23.57 35.15
CA GLN A 110 9.94 23.32 36.16
C GLN A 110 9.02 22.14 35.75
N GLY A 111 9.24 21.56 34.56
CA GLY A 111 8.38 20.52 34.00
C GLY A 111 8.67 19.12 34.55
N GLU A 112 7.66 18.25 34.50
CA GLU A 112 7.77 16.85 34.96
C GLU A 112 8.88 16.07 34.24
N GLY A 113 9.16 16.36 32.96
CA GLY A 113 10.23 15.71 32.21
C GLY A 113 11.60 16.02 32.77
N TYR A 114 11.85 17.28 33.13
CA TYR A 114 13.09 17.70 33.77
C TYR A 114 13.25 17.03 35.15
N GLN A 115 12.17 17.05 35.95
CA GLN A 115 12.20 16.42 37.30
C GLN A 115 12.47 14.91 37.23
N LEU A 116 11.83 14.21 36.28
CA LEU A 116 12.04 12.77 36.06
C LEU A 116 13.50 12.46 35.70
N LEU A 117 14.12 13.28 34.84
CA LEU A 117 15.54 13.14 34.48
C LEU A 117 16.45 13.44 35.70
N LEU A 118 16.13 14.47 36.47
CA LEU A 118 16.86 14.83 37.68
C LEU A 118 16.79 13.70 38.73
N ASP A 119 15.61 13.14 38.96
CA ASP A 119 15.41 12.03 39.90
C ASP A 119 16.21 10.78 39.47
N TRP A 120 16.20 10.48 38.14
CA TRP A 120 16.98 9.39 37.58
C TRP A 120 18.51 9.60 37.82
N ILE A 121 19.02 10.80 37.57
CA ILE A 121 20.43 11.11 37.77
C ILE A 121 20.76 11.02 39.26
N THR A 122 19.90 11.56 40.11
CA THR A 122 20.07 11.53 41.59
C THR A 122 20.09 10.09 42.13
N ALA A 123 19.32 9.19 41.51
CA ALA A 123 19.32 7.76 41.81
C ALA A 123 20.53 6.99 41.24
N GLY A 124 21.49 7.69 40.61
CA GLY A 124 22.75 7.12 40.11
C GLY A 124 22.76 6.83 38.61
N ALA A 125 21.81 7.35 37.86
CA ALA A 125 21.70 7.23 36.40
C ALA A 125 21.84 5.78 35.87
N THR A 126 21.26 4.82 36.58
CA THR A 126 21.37 3.39 36.27
C THR A 126 20.39 2.97 35.19
N ARG A 127 20.72 1.87 34.47
CA ARG A 127 19.83 1.16 33.56
C ARG A 127 19.68 -0.27 34.05
N LYS A 128 18.51 -0.64 34.54
CA LYS A 128 18.24 -1.99 35.06
C LYS A 128 17.42 -2.86 34.09
N ALA A 129 16.82 -2.25 33.09
CA ALA A 129 15.93 -2.94 32.13
C ALA A 129 14.93 -3.87 32.86
N SER A 130 14.26 -3.35 33.89
CA SER A 130 13.41 -4.12 34.80
C SER A 130 12.11 -4.57 34.14
N ARG A 131 11.65 -3.86 33.11
CA ARG A 131 10.43 -4.14 32.39
C ARG A 131 10.55 -3.75 30.91
N HIS A 132 9.71 -4.35 30.07
CA HIS A 132 9.60 -4.00 28.66
C HIS A 132 8.12 -3.86 28.26
N LEU A 133 7.88 -3.13 27.18
CA LEU A 133 6.54 -2.87 26.66
C LEU A 133 5.96 -4.13 26.02
N LEU A 134 4.81 -4.58 26.49
CA LEU A 134 4.05 -5.68 25.89
C LEU A 134 2.97 -5.17 24.92
N ALA A 135 2.19 -4.17 25.36
CA ALA A 135 1.12 -3.61 24.56
C ALA A 135 1.05 -2.09 24.70
N PHE A 136 0.69 -1.43 23.60
CA PHE A 136 0.43 0.01 23.54
C PHE A 136 -0.94 0.22 22.89
N ARG A 137 -1.81 1.00 23.51
CA ARG A 137 -3.16 1.28 23.03
C ARG A 137 -3.44 2.78 23.09
N VAL A 138 -4.12 3.29 22.07
CA VAL A 138 -4.57 4.69 22.00
C VAL A 138 -6.07 4.73 21.77
N THR A 139 -6.76 5.61 22.46
CA THR A 139 -8.20 5.78 22.35
C THR A 139 -8.56 7.24 22.18
N PRO A 140 -9.42 7.58 21.22
CA PRO A 140 -10.03 6.72 20.21
C PRO A 140 -9.07 6.43 19.03
N THR A 141 -9.20 5.28 18.38
CA THR A 141 -8.47 4.96 17.12
C THR A 141 -9.13 5.60 15.90
N HIS A 142 -10.44 5.85 15.99
CA HIS A 142 -11.24 6.53 14.98
C HIS A 142 -12.17 7.54 15.67
N ARG A 143 -12.28 8.76 15.10
CA ARG A 143 -13.17 9.78 15.63
C ARG A 143 -13.78 10.64 14.53
N VAL A 144 -15.09 10.77 14.56
CA VAL A 144 -15.83 11.74 13.75
C VAL A 144 -15.97 13.04 14.54
N LEU A 145 -15.55 14.15 13.93
CA LEU A 145 -15.68 15.51 14.45
C LEU A 145 -16.67 16.26 13.56
N GLN A 146 -17.27 17.35 14.05
CA GLN A 146 -18.36 17.99 13.30
C GLN A 146 -17.85 19.07 12.33
N GLN A 147 -16.83 19.81 12.76
CA GLN A 147 -16.36 20.98 12.01
C GLN A 147 -14.87 21.29 12.30
N PRO A 148 -14.19 22.07 11.45
CA PRO A 148 -12.91 22.66 11.77
C PRO A 148 -12.99 23.50 13.05
N GLY A 149 -11.97 23.40 13.90
CA GLY A 149 -11.93 24.02 15.24
C GLY A 149 -12.28 23.04 16.36
N ASP A 150 -12.97 21.94 16.07
CA ASP A 150 -13.22 20.90 17.07
C ASP A 150 -11.90 20.29 17.54
N SER A 151 -11.83 19.99 18.83
CA SER A 151 -10.66 19.41 19.46
C SER A 151 -10.99 18.30 20.43
N PHE A 152 -10.03 17.45 20.72
CA PHE A 152 -10.12 16.40 21.74
C PHE A 152 -8.74 16.01 22.23
N LYS A 153 -8.70 15.35 23.39
CA LYS A 153 -7.50 14.77 23.96
C LYS A 153 -7.56 13.24 23.88
N PRO A 154 -6.63 12.57 23.19
CA PRO A 154 -6.54 11.10 23.21
C PRO A 154 -6.02 10.61 24.55
N ARG A 155 -6.20 9.31 24.79
CA ARG A 155 -5.61 8.59 25.93
C ARG A 155 -4.71 7.48 25.39
N ALA A 156 -3.48 7.39 25.91
CA ALA A 156 -2.51 6.37 25.57
C ALA A 156 -2.17 5.52 26.79
N LEU A 157 -2.30 4.20 26.66
CA LEU A 157 -2.05 3.23 27.73
C LEU A 157 -0.95 2.26 27.29
N ALA A 158 0.01 2.02 28.17
CA ALA A 158 1.08 1.05 28.01
C ALA A 158 0.96 -0.07 29.03
N THR A 159 1.00 -1.33 28.57
CA THR A 159 1.08 -2.51 29.44
C THR A 159 2.49 -3.06 29.38
N PHE A 160 3.11 -3.29 30.56
CA PHE A 160 4.49 -3.74 30.68
C PHE A 160 4.58 -5.20 31.14
N SER A 161 5.78 -5.79 31.01
CA SER A 161 6.07 -7.19 31.35
C SER A 161 5.95 -7.52 32.84
N ASP A 162 5.98 -6.52 33.71
CA ASP A 162 5.70 -6.64 35.14
C ASP A 162 4.20 -6.68 35.49
N GLY A 163 3.34 -6.67 34.47
CA GLY A 163 1.87 -6.68 34.61
C GLY A 163 1.27 -5.29 34.89
N THR A 164 2.07 -4.23 34.97
CA THR A 164 1.56 -2.88 35.19
C THR A 164 0.95 -2.28 33.94
N GLU A 165 -0.18 -1.58 34.06
CA GLU A 165 -0.76 -0.72 33.04
C GLU A 165 -0.62 0.74 33.48
N THR A 166 -0.03 1.57 32.61
CA THR A 166 0.28 2.97 32.91
C THR A 166 -0.29 3.89 31.83
N ASP A 167 -0.85 5.02 32.25
CA ASP A 167 -1.21 6.11 31.33
C ASP A 167 0.07 6.84 30.93
N VAL A 168 0.41 6.71 29.63
CA VAL A 168 1.61 7.29 29.02
C VAL A 168 1.30 8.42 28.06
N THR A 169 0.06 8.97 28.11
CA THR A 169 -0.41 10.00 27.18
C THR A 169 0.56 11.18 27.10
N ARG A 170 1.09 11.65 28.23
CA ARG A 170 2.04 12.77 28.30
C ARG A 170 3.41 12.48 27.66
N TRP A 171 3.81 11.20 27.62
CA TRP A 171 5.09 10.76 27.05
C TRP A 171 4.93 10.23 25.62
N THR A 172 3.70 10.12 25.13
CA THR A 172 3.40 9.74 23.76
C THR A 172 3.62 10.93 22.84
N VAL A 173 4.35 10.72 21.76
CA VAL A 173 4.52 11.71 20.68
C VAL A 173 3.37 11.56 19.71
N PHE A 174 2.49 12.55 19.67
CA PHE A 174 1.42 12.66 18.68
C PHE A 174 1.89 13.55 17.53
N THR A 175 1.90 13.01 16.31
CA THR A 175 2.36 13.73 15.10
C THR A 175 1.25 13.68 14.06
N PRO A 176 0.73 14.80 13.58
CA PRO A 176 -0.17 14.82 12.44
C PRO A 176 0.57 14.39 11.17
N GLU A 177 -0.11 13.67 10.28
CA GLU A 177 0.41 13.38 8.95
C GLU A 177 0.48 14.66 8.08
N ASP A 178 -0.47 15.57 8.30
CA ASP A 178 -0.57 16.85 7.63
C ASP A 178 -0.78 17.99 8.65
N ASP A 179 0.29 18.75 8.91
CA ASP A 179 0.27 19.90 9.84
C ASP A 179 -0.67 21.03 9.38
N SER A 180 -1.02 21.09 8.10
CA SER A 180 -2.00 22.05 7.58
C SER A 180 -3.44 21.65 7.91
N ALA A 181 -3.69 20.37 8.16
CA ALA A 181 -5.01 19.82 8.44
C ALA A 181 -5.30 19.62 9.92
N LEU A 182 -4.26 19.39 10.72
CA LEU A 182 -4.35 19.11 12.14
C LEU A 182 -3.30 19.90 12.92
N ALA A 183 -3.60 20.24 14.18
CA ALA A 183 -2.61 20.72 15.13
C ALA A 183 -2.62 19.84 16.38
N VAL A 184 -1.46 19.63 16.98
CA VAL A 184 -1.32 18.92 18.26
C VAL A 184 -0.60 19.84 19.24
N SER A 185 -1.20 20.10 20.40
CA SER A 185 -0.58 20.89 21.46
C SER A 185 0.40 20.06 22.30
N ASP A 186 1.17 20.74 23.15
CA ASP A 186 2.07 20.07 24.11
C ASP A 186 1.33 19.23 25.14
N GLU A 187 0.06 19.56 25.46
CA GLU A 187 -0.80 18.78 26.34
C GLU A 187 -1.52 17.63 25.61
N ALA A 188 -1.10 17.31 24.37
CA ALA A 188 -1.68 16.29 23.51
C ALA A 188 -3.14 16.56 23.11
N VAL A 189 -3.56 17.84 23.02
CA VAL A 189 -4.86 18.20 22.45
C VAL A 189 -4.74 18.26 20.94
N ILE A 190 -5.55 17.48 20.24
CA ILE A 190 -5.63 17.43 18.78
C ILE A 190 -6.77 18.33 18.33
N THR A 191 -6.45 19.31 17.49
CA THR A 191 -7.42 20.27 16.90
C THR A 191 -7.44 20.12 15.39
N VAL A 192 -8.63 19.94 14.80
CA VAL A 192 -8.80 19.85 13.34
C VAL A 192 -8.89 21.25 12.73
N LYS A 193 -8.19 21.46 11.62
CA LYS A 193 -8.17 22.72 10.86
C LYS A 193 -8.92 22.62 9.54
N ARG A 194 -9.01 21.42 8.96
CA ARG A 194 -9.62 21.20 7.63
C ARG A 194 -10.62 20.04 7.66
N ARG A 195 -11.59 20.12 6.75
CA ARG A 195 -12.54 19.02 6.47
C ARG A 195 -11.85 17.87 5.76
N GLY A 196 -12.35 16.65 5.90
CA GLY A 196 -11.83 15.44 5.27
C GLY A 196 -11.44 14.34 6.26
N GLN A 197 -10.72 13.35 5.78
CA GLN A 197 -10.14 12.29 6.60
C GLN A 197 -8.65 12.57 6.83
N HIS A 198 -8.23 12.55 8.08
CA HIS A 198 -6.88 12.89 8.52
C HIS A 198 -6.34 11.83 9.46
N VAL A 199 -5.01 11.74 9.56
CA VAL A 199 -4.31 10.77 10.40
C VAL A 199 -3.40 11.48 11.39
N VAL A 200 -3.43 11.00 12.65
CA VAL A 200 -2.46 11.37 13.68
C VAL A 200 -1.72 10.10 14.09
N LEU A 201 -0.40 10.18 14.12
CA LEU A 201 0.48 9.12 14.57
C LEU A 201 0.72 9.27 16.08
N ALA A 202 0.60 8.18 16.82
CA ALA A 202 0.92 8.11 18.24
C ALA A 202 2.11 7.17 18.43
N ARG A 203 3.24 7.70 18.90
CA ARG A 203 4.46 6.95 19.17
C ARG A 203 4.76 6.88 20.64
N TYR A 204 4.99 5.67 21.14
CA TYR A 204 5.57 5.41 22.45
C TYR A 204 6.57 4.26 22.36
N LEU A 205 7.82 4.50 22.70
CA LEU A 205 8.95 3.57 22.52
C LEU A 205 9.03 3.07 21.05
N ASP A 206 9.08 1.75 20.87
CA ASP A 206 9.14 1.06 19.58
C ASP A 206 7.76 0.91 18.88
N ARG A 207 6.68 1.36 19.54
CA ARG A 207 5.32 1.23 19.00
C ARG A 207 4.84 2.52 18.36
N VAL A 208 4.26 2.37 17.16
CA VAL A 208 3.59 3.45 16.44
C VAL A 208 2.21 2.97 16.04
N LEU A 209 1.19 3.78 16.33
CA LEU A 209 -0.19 3.53 15.95
C LEU A 209 -0.74 4.75 15.21
N SER A 210 -1.68 4.52 14.31
CA SER A 210 -2.42 5.58 13.65
C SER A 210 -3.81 5.78 14.28
N MET A 211 -4.25 7.03 14.30
CA MET A 211 -5.60 7.44 14.69
C MET A 211 -6.22 8.16 13.51
N GLN A 212 -7.43 7.78 13.10
CA GLN A 212 -8.13 8.41 11.99
C GLN A 212 -9.19 9.40 12.49
N MET A 213 -9.15 10.63 11.96
CA MET A 213 -10.10 11.70 12.22
C MET A 213 -10.92 11.93 10.96
N VAL A 214 -12.22 11.95 11.07
CA VAL A 214 -13.14 12.28 9.98
C VAL A 214 -13.88 13.55 10.31
N VAL A 215 -13.80 14.54 9.41
CA VAL A 215 -14.55 15.78 9.50
C VAL A 215 -15.41 15.89 8.24
N PRO A 216 -16.74 16.03 8.37
CA PRO A 216 -17.63 16.08 7.22
C PRO A 216 -17.17 17.12 6.19
N LEU A 217 -17.18 16.74 4.91
CA LEU A 217 -16.82 17.63 3.81
C LEU A 217 -17.86 18.71 3.58
N GLN A 218 -19.13 18.44 3.96
CA GLN A 218 -20.25 19.36 3.85
C GLN A 218 -20.93 19.59 5.20
N GLU A 219 -21.64 20.72 5.34
CA GLU A 219 -22.35 21.04 6.57
C GLU A 219 -23.60 20.18 6.76
N THR A 220 -24.30 19.91 5.68
CA THR A 220 -25.49 19.07 5.67
C THR A 220 -25.31 17.90 4.72
N LEU A 221 -25.90 16.76 5.07
CA LEU A 221 -26.04 15.64 4.17
C LEU A 221 -27.25 15.90 3.26
N SER A 222 -27.10 15.72 1.95
CA SER A 222 -28.25 15.65 1.06
C SER A 222 -29.04 14.37 1.39
N GLU A 223 -30.25 14.48 1.87
CA GLU A 223 -31.11 13.35 2.25
C GLU A 223 -31.55 12.49 1.05
N GLU A 224 -31.44 13.02 -0.16
CA GLU A 224 -32.01 12.44 -1.37
C GLU A 224 -31.10 11.45 -2.11
N THR A 225 -29.89 11.17 -1.62
CA THR A 225 -29.00 10.25 -2.36
C THR A 225 -29.23 8.81 -1.92
N PRO A 226 -29.93 7.97 -2.70
CA PRO A 226 -30.08 6.55 -2.42
C PRO A 226 -28.67 5.90 -2.29
N ARG A 227 -28.49 5.10 -1.26
CA ARG A 227 -27.27 4.33 -1.04
C ARG A 227 -27.60 2.86 -1.06
N PRO A 228 -27.85 2.29 -2.24
CA PRO A 228 -28.14 0.88 -2.35
C PRO A 228 -26.92 0.07 -1.89
N SER A 229 -27.19 -1.08 -1.29
CA SER A 229 -26.17 -2.05 -0.89
C SER A 229 -26.49 -3.40 -1.50
N ALA A 230 -25.46 -4.05 -2.04
CA ALA A 230 -25.47 -5.42 -2.49
C ALA A 230 -24.63 -6.33 -1.54
N GLY A 231 -24.12 -5.80 -0.45
CA GLY A 231 -23.34 -6.52 0.55
C GLY A 231 -22.30 -5.65 1.27
N PHE A 232 -21.41 -6.28 2.02
CA PHE A 232 -20.47 -5.60 2.91
C PHE A 232 -19.62 -4.52 2.23
N VAL A 233 -19.27 -4.70 0.95
CA VAL A 233 -18.49 -3.70 0.20
C VAL A 233 -19.21 -2.36 0.19
N ASP A 234 -20.49 -2.38 -0.17
CA ASP A 234 -21.31 -1.16 -0.22
C ASP A 234 -21.59 -0.61 1.17
N ASP A 235 -21.83 -1.49 2.14
CA ASP A 235 -22.10 -1.07 3.52
C ASP A 235 -20.94 -0.27 4.09
N GLN A 236 -19.70 -0.75 3.91
CA GLN A 236 -18.50 -0.10 4.40
C GLN A 236 -18.18 1.20 3.66
N VAL A 237 -18.30 1.20 2.33
CA VAL A 237 -18.09 2.42 1.52
C VAL A 237 -19.15 3.46 1.89
N ASN A 238 -20.42 3.08 1.94
CA ASN A 238 -21.53 3.98 2.29
C ASN A 238 -21.40 4.51 3.72
N HIS A 239 -20.92 3.70 4.67
CA HIS A 239 -20.69 4.14 6.05
C HIS A 239 -19.74 5.35 6.11
N LEU A 240 -18.61 5.29 5.43
CA LEU A 240 -17.65 6.41 5.39
C LEU A 240 -18.21 7.62 4.62
N LEU A 241 -18.91 7.40 3.51
CA LEU A 241 -19.54 8.49 2.76
C LEU A 241 -20.59 9.24 3.59
N VAL A 242 -21.31 8.54 4.49
CA VAL A 242 -22.21 9.17 5.45
C VAL A 242 -21.44 10.03 6.45
N GLN A 243 -20.37 9.51 7.03
CA GLN A 243 -19.54 10.27 7.98
C GLN A 243 -18.93 11.52 7.34
N LEU A 244 -18.50 11.42 6.08
CA LEU A 244 -17.97 12.55 5.30
C LEU A 244 -19.06 13.50 4.78
N ARG A 245 -20.33 13.14 4.87
CA ARG A 245 -21.47 13.83 4.22
C ARG A 245 -21.22 14.03 2.72
N LEU A 246 -20.64 12.99 2.08
CA LEU A 246 -20.28 13.03 0.67
C LEU A 246 -21.31 12.26 -0.15
N PRO A 247 -22.03 12.91 -1.09
CA PRO A 247 -23.01 12.23 -1.92
C PRO A 247 -22.31 11.30 -2.93
N ALA A 248 -22.91 10.14 -3.18
CA ALA A 248 -22.44 9.21 -4.19
C ALA A 248 -23.08 9.54 -5.53
N SER A 249 -22.31 9.36 -6.62
CA SER A 249 -22.84 9.37 -7.99
C SER A 249 -23.79 8.19 -8.21
N GLY A 250 -24.76 8.35 -9.10
CA GLY A 250 -25.69 7.29 -9.48
C GLY A 250 -25.01 6.14 -10.19
N MET A 251 -25.79 5.16 -10.60
CA MET A 251 -25.33 4.03 -11.43
C MET A 251 -24.86 4.54 -12.81
N ALA A 252 -23.80 3.93 -13.33
CA ALA A 252 -23.39 4.16 -14.71
C ALA A 252 -24.40 3.53 -15.71
N GLU A 253 -24.38 4.02 -16.92
CA GLU A 253 -25.16 3.45 -18.04
C GLU A 253 -24.68 2.01 -18.32
N GLU A 254 -25.59 1.13 -18.75
CA GLU A 254 -25.25 -0.29 -18.95
C GLU A 254 -24.12 -0.50 -19.97
N SER A 255 -24.06 0.27 -21.03
CA SER A 255 -22.99 0.22 -22.03
C SER A 255 -21.61 0.55 -21.42
N VAL A 256 -21.57 1.56 -20.56
CA VAL A 256 -20.36 1.93 -19.80
C VAL A 256 -19.96 0.81 -18.86
N LEU A 257 -20.90 0.18 -18.15
CA LEU A 257 -20.63 -0.93 -17.26
C LEU A 257 -20.11 -2.16 -18.02
N VAL A 258 -20.71 -2.49 -19.16
CA VAL A 258 -20.23 -3.59 -20.00
C VAL A 258 -18.81 -3.34 -20.46
N ARG A 259 -18.50 -2.14 -20.98
CA ARG A 259 -17.15 -1.78 -21.38
C ARG A 259 -16.17 -1.87 -20.21
N ARG A 260 -16.54 -1.33 -19.05
CA ARG A 260 -15.72 -1.33 -17.83
C ARG A 260 -15.36 -2.75 -17.39
N ILE A 261 -16.34 -3.65 -17.30
CA ILE A 261 -16.09 -5.00 -16.78
C ILE A 261 -15.25 -5.86 -17.75
N TYR A 262 -15.41 -5.67 -19.08
CA TYR A 262 -14.54 -6.32 -20.06
C TYR A 262 -13.09 -5.87 -19.92
N LEU A 263 -12.85 -4.57 -19.77
CA LEU A 263 -11.49 -4.04 -19.56
C LEU A 263 -10.88 -4.52 -18.23
N ASP A 264 -11.68 -4.60 -17.16
CA ASP A 264 -11.19 -4.97 -15.85
C ASP A 264 -10.97 -6.47 -15.66
N LEU A 265 -11.81 -7.32 -16.24
CA LEU A 265 -11.71 -8.77 -16.08
C LEU A 265 -10.94 -9.47 -17.21
N VAL A 266 -11.02 -8.96 -18.43
CA VAL A 266 -10.44 -9.67 -19.58
C VAL A 266 -9.49 -8.80 -20.44
N GLY A 267 -9.26 -7.54 -20.07
CA GLY A 267 -8.26 -6.66 -20.67
C GLY A 267 -8.51 -6.37 -22.15
N ARG A 268 -9.76 -6.33 -22.59
CA ARG A 268 -10.15 -5.95 -23.96
C ARG A 268 -11.49 -5.23 -23.98
N LEU A 269 -11.77 -4.58 -25.09
CA LEU A 269 -13.10 -4.04 -25.36
C LEU A 269 -14.10 -5.18 -25.68
N PRO A 270 -15.38 -5.04 -25.32
CA PRO A 270 -16.41 -5.95 -25.82
C PRO A 270 -16.60 -5.74 -27.31
N THR A 271 -16.93 -6.79 -28.05
CA THR A 271 -17.34 -6.70 -29.43
C THR A 271 -18.77 -6.13 -29.54
N PRO A 272 -19.15 -5.51 -30.66
CA PRO A 272 -20.54 -5.04 -30.89
C PRO A 272 -21.58 -6.12 -30.61
N SER A 273 -21.31 -7.36 -31.02
CA SER A 273 -22.21 -8.50 -30.80
C SER A 273 -22.35 -8.90 -29.34
N GLU A 274 -21.30 -8.74 -28.53
CA GLU A 274 -21.34 -8.99 -27.07
C GLU A 274 -22.17 -7.90 -26.35
N VAL A 275 -22.00 -6.63 -26.72
CA VAL A 275 -22.81 -5.54 -26.18
C VAL A 275 -24.29 -5.77 -26.52
N GLN A 276 -24.62 -6.00 -27.79
CA GLN A 276 -26.00 -6.26 -28.22
C GLN A 276 -26.63 -7.49 -27.59
N ARG A 277 -25.82 -8.54 -27.33
CA ARG A 277 -26.30 -9.72 -26.64
C ARG A 277 -26.67 -9.40 -25.18
N TYR A 278 -25.82 -8.63 -24.48
CA TYR A 278 -26.10 -8.18 -23.13
C TYR A 278 -27.34 -7.29 -23.05
N GLU A 279 -27.48 -6.32 -23.94
CA GLU A 279 -28.65 -5.42 -24.02
C GLU A 279 -29.97 -6.16 -24.25
N LYS A 280 -29.95 -7.25 -25.03
CA LYS A 280 -31.13 -8.10 -25.27
C LYS A 280 -31.52 -8.97 -24.09
N GLN A 281 -30.60 -9.21 -23.15
CA GLN A 281 -30.89 -9.99 -21.94
C GLN A 281 -31.79 -9.19 -21.00
N GLN A 282 -32.78 -9.86 -20.42
CA GLN A 282 -33.68 -9.29 -19.44
C GLN A 282 -33.49 -10.01 -18.09
N GLY A 283 -33.84 -9.34 -17.00
CA GLY A 283 -33.73 -9.88 -15.65
C GLY A 283 -32.66 -9.22 -14.80
N GLN A 284 -32.84 -9.32 -13.50
CA GLN A 284 -31.92 -8.69 -12.52
C GLN A 284 -30.56 -9.37 -12.46
N GLU A 285 -30.47 -10.63 -12.84
CA GLU A 285 -29.26 -11.47 -12.78
C GLU A 285 -28.34 -11.32 -14.00
N LYS A 286 -28.76 -10.53 -15.04
CA LYS A 286 -27.96 -10.41 -16.27
C LYS A 286 -26.52 -9.91 -16.03
N TRP A 287 -26.35 -9.02 -15.05
CA TRP A 287 -25.02 -8.50 -14.66
C TRP A 287 -24.16 -9.60 -14.04
N GLU A 288 -24.70 -10.35 -13.10
CA GLU A 288 -23.97 -11.45 -12.46
C GLU A 288 -23.60 -12.54 -13.48
N HIS A 289 -24.53 -12.90 -14.39
CA HIS A 289 -24.24 -13.85 -15.46
C HIS A 289 -23.10 -13.38 -16.37
N LEU A 290 -23.05 -12.08 -16.73
CA LEU A 290 -21.96 -11.52 -17.51
C LEU A 290 -20.62 -11.66 -16.76
N VAL A 291 -20.59 -11.27 -15.47
CA VAL A 291 -19.40 -11.39 -14.63
C VAL A 291 -18.92 -12.84 -14.56
N ASP A 292 -19.82 -13.80 -14.33
CA ASP A 292 -19.47 -15.22 -14.25
C ASP A 292 -18.92 -15.75 -15.60
N GLN A 293 -19.51 -15.36 -16.72
CA GLN A 293 -19.01 -15.70 -18.05
C GLN A 293 -17.60 -15.18 -18.30
N LEU A 294 -17.32 -13.92 -17.93
CA LEU A 294 -16.01 -13.32 -18.11
C LEU A 294 -14.96 -13.98 -17.20
N LEU A 295 -15.29 -14.25 -15.94
CA LEU A 295 -14.41 -14.94 -15.01
C LEU A 295 -14.06 -16.38 -15.43
N ALA A 296 -14.95 -17.03 -16.17
CA ALA A 296 -14.73 -18.39 -16.70
C ALA A 296 -14.03 -18.40 -18.07
N SER A 297 -13.79 -17.25 -18.70
CA SER A 297 -13.26 -17.14 -20.06
C SER A 297 -11.75 -17.44 -20.13
N LYS A 298 -11.27 -17.74 -21.34
CA LYS A 298 -9.83 -17.88 -21.63
C LYS A 298 -9.13 -16.53 -21.58
N GLU A 299 -9.81 -15.48 -22.00
CA GLU A 299 -9.30 -14.12 -21.97
C GLU A 299 -9.03 -13.63 -20.55
N PHE A 300 -9.85 -14.07 -19.58
CA PHE A 300 -9.55 -13.84 -18.16
C PHE A 300 -8.20 -14.44 -17.77
N ILE A 301 -7.93 -15.68 -18.16
CA ILE A 301 -6.68 -16.35 -17.86
C ILE A 301 -5.50 -15.60 -18.50
N SER A 302 -5.60 -15.21 -19.78
CA SER A 302 -4.55 -14.46 -20.48
C SER A 302 -4.28 -13.11 -19.81
N TYR A 303 -5.31 -12.34 -19.52
CA TYR A 303 -5.19 -11.02 -18.92
C TYR A 303 -4.63 -11.06 -17.50
N TRP A 304 -5.14 -11.96 -16.66
CA TRP A 304 -4.64 -12.06 -15.29
C TRP A 304 -3.25 -12.73 -15.23
N THR A 305 -2.88 -13.55 -16.22
CA THR A 305 -1.49 -13.97 -16.39
C THR A 305 -0.58 -12.76 -16.66
N PHE A 306 -0.96 -11.84 -17.53
CA PHE A 306 -0.25 -10.59 -17.77
C PHE A 306 -0.12 -9.75 -16.49
N ARG A 307 -1.20 -9.58 -15.73
CA ARG A 307 -1.21 -8.83 -14.47
C ARG A 307 -0.24 -9.44 -13.44
N TYR A 308 -0.30 -10.75 -13.24
CA TYR A 308 0.62 -11.43 -12.31
C TYR A 308 2.05 -11.53 -12.85
N ALA A 309 2.25 -11.63 -14.17
CA ALA A 309 3.58 -11.56 -14.76
C ALA A 309 4.26 -10.20 -14.48
N SER A 310 3.48 -9.12 -14.46
CA SER A 310 3.95 -7.79 -14.11
C SER A 310 4.25 -7.69 -12.60
N LEU A 311 3.38 -8.21 -11.74
CA LEU A 311 3.57 -8.23 -10.29
C LEU A 311 4.77 -9.08 -9.86
N LEU A 312 4.93 -10.26 -10.44
CA LEU A 312 6.03 -11.20 -10.19
C LEU A 312 7.33 -10.83 -10.93
N ARG A 313 7.33 -9.69 -11.62
CA ARG A 313 8.48 -9.16 -12.37
C ARG A 313 9.03 -10.17 -13.39
N ILE A 314 8.13 -10.84 -14.14
CA ILE A 314 8.55 -11.79 -15.19
C ILE A 314 9.11 -11.00 -16.37
N HIS A 315 10.43 -10.96 -16.47
CA HIS A 315 11.16 -10.34 -17.57
C HIS A 315 12.13 -11.35 -18.19
N GLY A 316 12.36 -11.25 -19.50
CA GLY A 316 13.34 -12.09 -20.19
C GLY A 316 14.76 -11.62 -19.89
N GLN A 317 15.59 -12.49 -19.37
CA GLN A 317 17.02 -12.18 -19.23
C GLN A 317 17.72 -12.25 -20.61
N PRO A 318 18.67 -11.36 -20.90
CA PRO A 318 19.46 -11.47 -22.13
C PRO A 318 20.04 -12.88 -22.28
N LYS A 319 19.76 -13.55 -23.41
CA LYS A 319 20.19 -14.93 -23.74
C LYS A 319 19.56 -16.05 -22.92
N ASP A 320 18.61 -15.78 -22.06
CA ASP A 320 17.88 -16.80 -21.30
C ASP A 320 16.41 -16.42 -21.10
N THR A 321 15.58 -16.73 -22.08
CA THR A 321 14.13 -16.48 -22.04
C THR A 321 13.33 -17.72 -21.59
N GLU A 322 13.97 -18.90 -21.51
CA GLU A 322 13.29 -20.15 -21.14
C GLU A 322 12.75 -20.11 -19.71
N GLY A 323 13.52 -19.53 -18.79
CA GLY A 323 13.03 -19.32 -17.41
C GLY A 323 11.79 -18.45 -17.35
N ALA A 324 11.77 -17.33 -18.09
CA ALA A 324 10.60 -16.46 -18.16
C ALA A 324 9.37 -17.18 -18.77
N ARG A 325 9.59 -18.01 -19.81
CA ARG A 325 8.56 -18.84 -20.42
C ARG A 325 7.98 -19.84 -19.41
N ALA A 326 8.84 -20.58 -18.69
CA ALA A 326 8.43 -21.53 -17.68
C ALA A 326 7.65 -20.86 -16.55
N TYR A 327 8.09 -19.67 -16.14
CA TYR A 327 7.42 -18.91 -15.06
C TYR A 327 6.04 -18.41 -15.51
N HIS A 328 5.95 -17.83 -16.71
CA HIS A 328 4.69 -17.39 -17.31
C HIS A 328 3.70 -18.56 -17.47
N ALA A 329 4.16 -19.70 -18.00
CA ALA A 329 3.33 -20.90 -18.16
C ALA A 329 2.82 -21.43 -16.81
N TRP A 330 3.64 -21.36 -15.76
CA TRP A 330 3.19 -21.73 -14.41
C TRP A 330 2.10 -20.79 -13.90
N VAL A 331 2.24 -19.48 -14.04
CA VAL A 331 1.19 -18.52 -13.65
C VAL A 331 -0.12 -18.83 -14.38
N GLN A 332 -0.03 -19.09 -15.69
CA GLN A 332 -1.18 -19.44 -16.52
C GLN A 332 -1.86 -20.74 -16.06
N SER A 333 -1.09 -21.77 -15.68
CA SER A 333 -1.65 -23.03 -15.17
C SER A 333 -2.38 -22.83 -13.85
N GLN A 334 -1.79 -22.07 -12.92
CA GLN A 334 -2.40 -21.80 -11.63
C GLN A 334 -3.74 -21.06 -11.76
N LEU A 335 -3.83 -20.09 -12.68
CA LEU A 335 -5.08 -19.39 -13.00
C LEU A 335 -6.11 -20.33 -13.64
N SER A 336 -5.66 -21.20 -14.55
CA SER A 336 -6.54 -22.17 -15.21
C SER A 336 -7.13 -23.18 -14.23
N GLU A 337 -6.33 -23.63 -13.27
CA GLU A 337 -6.71 -24.59 -12.22
C GLU A 337 -7.53 -23.96 -11.10
N GLY A 338 -7.62 -22.61 -11.03
CA GLY A 338 -8.29 -21.92 -9.96
C GLY A 338 -7.60 -22.08 -8.61
N THR A 339 -6.28 -22.21 -8.61
CA THR A 339 -5.49 -22.40 -7.40
C THR A 339 -5.52 -21.14 -6.53
N GLY A 340 -5.75 -21.27 -5.22
CA GLY A 340 -5.72 -20.14 -4.29
C GLY A 340 -4.34 -19.47 -4.20
N LEU A 341 -4.32 -18.15 -4.02
CA LEU A 341 -3.07 -17.36 -4.00
C LEU A 341 -2.14 -17.74 -2.84
N ASP A 342 -2.65 -18.32 -1.76
CA ASP A 342 -1.86 -18.87 -0.65
C ASP A 342 -0.95 -20.02 -1.12
N ARG A 343 -1.48 -20.89 -1.98
CA ARG A 343 -0.70 -22.01 -2.56
C ARG A 343 0.35 -21.49 -3.54
N TRP A 344 0.05 -20.41 -4.29
CA TRP A 344 1.06 -19.77 -5.14
C TRP A 344 2.23 -19.25 -4.30
N ALA A 345 1.92 -18.52 -3.24
CA ALA A 345 2.94 -17.98 -2.34
C ALA A 345 3.80 -19.10 -1.73
N ARG A 346 3.19 -20.19 -1.28
CA ARG A 346 3.93 -21.37 -0.78
C ARG A 346 4.85 -21.94 -1.84
N GLN A 347 4.35 -22.22 -3.04
CA GLN A 347 5.16 -22.76 -4.14
C GLN A 347 6.35 -21.86 -4.50
N LEU A 348 6.16 -20.56 -4.52
CA LEU A 348 7.21 -19.59 -4.82
C LEU A 348 8.28 -19.55 -3.73
N VAL A 349 7.88 -19.49 -2.46
CA VAL A 349 8.80 -19.36 -1.32
C VAL A 349 9.66 -20.60 -1.12
N ILE A 350 9.12 -21.82 -1.32
CA ILE A 350 9.87 -23.07 -1.15
C ILE A 350 10.54 -23.58 -2.42
N ALA A 351 10.41 -22.85 -3.54
CA ALA A 351 10.84 -23.31 -4.85
C ALA A 351 12.33 -23.68 -4.89
N SER A 352 12.64 -24.73 -5.65
CA SER A 352 13.98 -25.22 -5.97
C SER A 352 13.95 -25.99 -7.28
N GLY A 353 15.13 -26.35 -7.84
CA GLY A 353 15.26 -27.11 -9.08
C GLY A 353 15.58 -26.26 -10.31
N ASP A 354 15.49 -26.89 -11.49
CA ASP A 354 15.79 -26.25 -12.77
C ASP A 354 14.69 -25.24 -13.15
N SER A 355 15.02 -23.97 -13.17
CA SER A 355 14.09 -22.87 -13.46
C SER A 355 13.48 -22.89 -14.87
N HIS A 356 14.08 -23.63 -15.81
CA HIS A 356 13.53 -23.86 -17.15
C HIS A 356 12.40 -24.90 -17.16
N GLN A 357 12.35 -25.78 -16.14
CA GLN A 357 11.34 -26.84 -16.02
C GLN A 357 10.35 -26.57 -14.87
N HIS A 358 10.84 -25.92 -13.81
CA HIS A 358 10.05 -25.61 -12.62
C HIS A 358 9.83 -24.09 -12.52
N GLY A 359 8.70 -23.61 -13.05
CA GLY A 359 8.35 -22.19 -13.14
C GLY A 359 8.58 -21.39 -11.85
N PRO A 360 8.09 -21.85 -10.67
CA PRO A 360 8.26 -21.15 -9.39
C PRO A 360 9.71 -20.87 -9.00
N ALA A 361 10.68 -21.67 -9.46
CA ALA A 361 12.09 -21.47 -9.15
C ALA A 361 12.64 -20.12 -9.68
N ASN A 362 11.97 -19.54 -10.69
CA ASN A 362 12.37 -18.25 -11.24
C ASN A 362 12.12 -17.08 -10.26
N PHE A 363 11.32 -17.26 -9.21
CA PHE A 363 11.19 -16.29 -8.13
C PHE A 363 12.55 -15.89 -7.52
N TYR A 364 13.47 -16.84 -7.41
CA TYR A 364 14.83 -16.61 -6.91
C TYR A 364 15.81 -16.07 -7.96
N ARG A 365 15.34 -15.87 -9.19
CA ARG A 365 16.12 -15.24 -10.28
C ARG A 365 15.71 -13.79 -10.52
N THR A 366 14.63 -13.35 -9.89
CA THR A 366 14.06 -11.99 -10.06
C THR A 366 15.01 -10.93 -9.48
N VAL A 367 15.61 -11.22 -8.32
CA VAL A 367 16.57 -10.34 -7.65
C VAL A 367 17.80 -11.13 -7.22
N THR A 368 18.91 -10.42 -6.97
CA THR A 368 20.18 -11.04 -6.58
C THR A 368 20.51 -10.70 -5.14
N GLY A 369 20.70 -11.72 -4.31
CA GLY A 369 21.09 -11.55 -2.93
C GLY A 369 19.96 -11.73 -1.92
N PRO A 370 20.33 -12.09 -0.68
CA PRO A 370 19.35 -12.42 0.36
C PRO A 370 18.60 -11.20 0.88
N ARG A 371 19.18 -9.99 0.86
CA ARG A 371 18.50 -8.77 1.32
C ARG A 371 17.45 -8.32 0.32
N GLU A 372 17.82 -8.29 -0.95
CA GLU A 372 16.91 -7.97 -2.04
C GLU A 372 15.77 -8.99 -2.14
N GLN A 373 16.05 -10.26 -1.82
CA GLN A 373 15.01 -11.29 -1.75
C GLN A 373 14.05 -11.07 -0.57
N ALA A 374 14.55 -10.60 0.57
CA ALA A 374 13.73 -10.24 1.72
C ALA A 374 12.86 -9.00 1.42
N GLU A 375 13.41 -8.01 0.71
CA GLU A 375 12.66 -6.83 0.25
C GLU A 375 11.56 -7.24 -0.73
N LEU A 376 11.88 -8.02 -1.77
CA LEU A 376 10.89 -8.53 -2.73
C LEU A 376 9.79 -9.34 -2.04
N PHE A 377 10.16 -10.23 -1.12
CA PHE A 377 9.21 -11.03 -0.35
C PHE A 377 8.25 -10.15 0.45
N SER A 378 8.79 -9.16 1.16
CA SER A 378 7.97 -8.30 2.01
C SER A 378 7.06 -7.36 1.21
N GLU A 379 7.56 -6.77 0.12
CA GLU A 379 6.77 -5.93 -0.77
C GLU A 379 5.66 -6.73 -1.47
N LEU A 380 6.02 -7.89 -2.01
CA LEU A 380 5.09 -8.72 -2.78
C LEU A 380 4.02 -9.36 -1.90
N PHE A 381 4.41 -10.04 -0.82
CA PHE A 381 3.50 -10.89 -0.05
C PHE A 381 2.95 -10.23 1.21
N MET A 382 3.73 -9.37 1.86
CA MET A 382 3.26 -8.68 3.06
C MET A 382 2.70 -7.30 2.75
N GLY A 383 2.98 -6.74 1.57
CA GLY A 383 2.63 -5.36 1.24
C GLY A 383 3.38 -4.35 2.12
N VAL A 384 4.61 -4.67 2.54
CA VAL A 384 5.40 -3.86 3.48
C VAL A 384 6.80 -3.61 2.94
N ARG A 385 7.26 -2.36 3.00
CA ARG A 385 8.61 -1.96 2.60
C ARG A 385 9.57 -2.05 3.78
N LEU A 386 10.32 -3.15 3.88
CA LEU A 386 11.27 -3.35 4.99
C LEU A 386 12.62 -2.65 4.81
N ARG A 387 12.92 -2.07 3.66
CA ARG A 387 14.24 -1.52 3.30
C ARG A 387 14.81 -0.54 4.33
N CYS A 388 13.96 0.28 4.97
CA CYS A 388 14.42 1.19 6.02
C CYS A 388 15.04 0.46 7.20
N ALA A 389 14.57 -0.76 7.51
CA ALA A 389 15.07 -1.58 8.61
C ALA A 389 16.46 -2.21 8.33
N ASN A 390 17.02 -2.02 7.13
CA ASN A 390 18.39 -2.42 6.81
C ASN A 390 19.43 -1.66 7.67
N CYS A 391 19.26 -0.35 7.87
CA CYS A 391 20.26 0.50 8.54
C CYS A 391 19.91 0.86 9.98
N HIS A 392 18.62 0.96 10.30
CA HIS A 392 18.08 1.29 11.63
C HIS A 392 16.67 0.71 11.76
N ASP A 393 16.16 0.61 12.97
CA ASP A 393 14.77 0.16 13.15
C ASP A 393 13.81 1.11 12.41
N HIS A 394 12.75 0.56 11.83
CA HIS A 394 11.87 1.30 10.91
C HIS A 394 11.23 2.51 11.61
N PRO A 395 11.39 3.76 11.11
CA PRO A 395 10.96 4.95 11.84
C PRO A 395 9.44 5.16 11.89
N LEU A 396 8.70 4.53 10.99
CA LEU A 396 7.27 4.71 10.82
C LEU A 396 6.47 3.41 10.94
N ASP A 397 7.12 2.33 11.40
CA ASP A 397 6.50 1.03 11.60
C ASP A 397 7.25 0.27 12.70
N ARG A 398 6.76 -0.92 13.06
CA ARG A 398 7.28 -1.77 14.13
C ARG A 398 8.53 -2.59 13.78
N TRP A 399 8.96 -2.57 12.52
CA TRP A 399 10.01 -3.44 12.01
C TRP A 399 11.40 -3.06 12.52
N THR A 400 12.11 -4.03 13.06
CA THR A 400 13.46 -3.86 13.58
C THR A 400 14.52 -4.32 12.57
N GLN A 401 15.78 -3.93 12.82
CA GLN A 401 16.91 -4.51 12.06
C GLN A 401 16.96 -6.03 12.17
N ASP A 402 16.59 -6.58 13.34
CA ASP A 402 16.53 -8.03 13.56
C ASP A 402 15.47 -8.69 12.67
N ASP A 403 14.32 -8.04 12.42
CA ASP A 403 13.30 -8.54 11.50
C ASP A 403 13.81 -8.56 10.05
N TYR A 404 14.45 -7.48 9.61
CA TYR A 404 14.97 -7.37 8.25
C TYR A 404 16.11 -8.36 7.98
N HIS A 405 17.16 -8.34 8.84
CA HIS A 405 18.31 -9.20 8.64
C HIS A 405 18.01 -10.65 8.96
N GLY A 406 17.09 -10.92 9.89
CA GLY A 406 16.60 -12.26 10.20
C GLY A 406 15.81 -12.88 9.05
N LEU A 407 14.96 -12.10 8.38
CA LEU A 407 14.29 -12.53 7.14
C LEU A 407 15.31 -12.75 6.01
N ALA A 408 16.27 -11.84 5.83
CA ALA A 408 17.33 -12.01 4.83
C ALA A 408 18.18 -13.26 5.11
N ALA A 409 18.42 -13.61 6.38
CA ALA A 409 19.16 -14.81 6.75
C ALA A 409 18.43 -16.10 6.37
N ILE A 410 17.10 -16.11 6.27
CA ILE A 410 16.32 -17.26 5.73
C ILE A 410 16.70 -17.52 4.27
N PHE A 411 16.96 -16.48 3.49
CA PHE A 411 17.32 -16.58 2.07
C PHE A 411 18.85 -16.66 1.82
N ALA A 412 19.68 -16.54 2.86
CA ALA A 412 21.14 -16.45 2.72
C ALA A 412 21.79 -17.67 2.04
N ARG A 413 21.17 -18.84 2.16
CA ARG A 413 21.67 -20.10 1.59
C ARG A 413 21.17 -20.38 0.17
N ILE A 414 20.33 -19.53 -0.38
CA ILE A 414 19.83 -19.71 -1.75
C ILE A 414 20.99 -19.57 -2.75
N GLN A 415 21.15 -20.60 -3.55
CA GLN A 415 22.00 -20.55 -4.73
C GLN A 415 21.16 -20.12 -5.93
N SER A 416 21.36 -18.88 -6.38
CA SER A 416 20.73 -18.39 -7.61
C SER A 416 21.50 -18.85 -8.85
N GLY A 417 20.77 -19.10 -9.93
CA GLY A 417 21.27 -19.56 -11.21
C GLY A 417 20.16 -20.22 -12.00
N ARG A 418 20.48 -20.99 -13.04
CA ARG A 418 19.50 -21.80 -13.74
C ARG A 418 18.89 -22.85 -12.80
N VAL A 419 19.72 -23.53 -12.01
CA VAL A 419 19.28 -24.48 -10.99
C VAL A 419 19.31 -23.79 -9.66
N ILE A 420 18.13 -23.66 -9.05
CA ILE A 420 17.96 -23.08 -7.71
C ILE A 420 18.14 -24.21 -6.68
N GLY A 421 19.02 -23.97 -5.73
CA GLY A 421 19.31 -24.93 -4.66
C GLY A 421 19.67 -24.24 -3.35
N LEU A 422 20.05 -25.03 -2.36
CA LEU A 422 20.56 -24.54 -1.09
C LEU A 422 22.07 -24.87 -0.99
N ARG A 423 22.87 -23.86 -0.66
CA ARG A 423 24.26 -24.03 -0.28
C ARG A 423 24.37 -24.58 1.14
N GLU A 424 25.47 -25.26 1.44
CA GLU A 424 25.75 -25.67 2.81
C GLU A 424 25.86 -24.49 3.75
N ASN A 425 26.52 -23.41 3.31
CA ASN A 425 26.75 -22.21 4.07
C ASN A 425 26.22 -20.98 3.32
N GLY A 426 25.72 -20.03 4.09
CA GLY A 426 25.29 -18.72 3.63
C GLY A 426 24.87 -17.88 4.82
N THR A 427 25.40 -16.66 4.92
CA THR A 427 25.16 -15.77 6.05
C THR A 427 24.86 -14.35 5.58
N VAL A 428 24.25 -13.58 6.44
CA VAL A 428 24.02 -12.14 6.30
C VAL A 428 24.60 -11.48 7.55
N THR A 429 25.57 -10.61 7.40
CA THR A 429 26.13 -9.87 8.55
C THR A 429 25.11 -8.85 9.05
N HIS A 430 24.82 -8.88 10.35
CA HIS A 430 23.98 -7.91 11.02
C HIS A 430 24.77 -6.62 11.31
N PRO A 431 24.39 -5.43 10.80
CA PRO A 431 25.24 -4.23 10.88
C PRO A 431 25.42 -3.69 12.28
N ARG A 432 24.49 -3.96 13.21
CA ARG A 432 24.57 -3.52 14.61
C ARG A 432 25.58 -4.33 15.42
N THR A 433 25.64 -5.65 15.18
CA THR A 433 26.47 -6.57 15.98
C THR A 433 27.79 -6.94 15.29
N GLY A 434 27.88 -6.78 13.97
CA GLY A 434 28.98 -7.28 13.15
C GLY A 434 29.05 -8.80 13.04
N GLN A 435 28.06 -9.52 13.58
CA GLN A 435 27.96 -10.97 13.59
C GLN A 435 26.95 -11.45 12.53
N ASP A 436 26.92 -12.75 12.28
CA ASP A 436 25.91 -13.36 11.42
C ASP A 436 24.52 -13.18 12.01
N ALA A 437 23.60 -12.71 11.19
CA ALA A 437 22.20 -12.54 11.56
C ALA A 437 21.55 -13.91 11.76
N ARG A 438 20.84 -14.06 12.87
CA ARG A 438 20.03 -15.26 13.16
C ARG A 438 18.75 -15.20 12.35
N GLN A 439 18.33 -16.33 11.81
CA GLN A 439 17.08 -16.44 11.05
C GLN A 439 15.88 -16.06 11.94
N ARG A 440 14.97 -15.27 11.38
CA ARG A 440 13.78 -14.79 12.09
C ARG A 440 12.60 -14.59 11.13
N ILE A 441 11.44 -15.05 11.51
CA ILE A 441 10.19 -14.67 10.86
C ILE A 441 9.84 -13.24 11.30
N PRO A 442 9.48 -12.33 10.40
CA PRO A 442 9.19 -10.94 10.75
C PRO A 442 8.18 -10.80 11.89
N GLY A 443 8.55 -10.08 12.94
CA GLY A 443 7.74 -9.90 14.14
C GLY A 443 7.64 -11.11 15.07
N GLY A 444 8.27 -12.23 14.73
CA GLY A 444 8.31 -13.46 15.52
C GLY A 444 9.58 -13.64 16.34
N SER A 445 9.78 -14.84 16.86
CA SER A 445 11.00 -15.25 17.54
C SER A 445 12.10 -15.65 16.56
N PHE A 446 13.34 -15.68 17.02
CA PHE A 446 14.44 -16.26 16.26
C PHE A 446 14.23 -17.77 16.07
N LEU A 447 14.61 -18.27 14.92
CA LEU A 447 14.52 -19.69 14.60
C LEU A 447 15.78 -20.41 15.08
N GLU A 448 15.60 -21.44 15.91
CA GLU A 448 16.69 -22.26 16.44
C GLU A 448 16.93 -23.53 15.59
N ILE A 449 16.39 -23.57 14.37
CA ILE A 449 16.40 -24.73 13.50
C ILE A 449 17.52 -24.59 12.49
N GLN A 450 18.28 -25.68 12.30
CA GLN A 450 19.25 -25.80 11.22
C GLN A 450 18.58 -26.39 9.96
N GLY A 451 18.91 -25.87 8.79
CA GLY A 451 18.38 -26.36 7.54
C GLY A 451 17.60 -25.32 6.74
N ASP A 452 16.67 -25.79 5.94
CA ASP A 452 15.78 -24.94 5.14
C ASP A 452 14.59 -24.48 5.97
N THR A 453 14.54 -23.21 6.29
CA THR A 453 13.45 -22.61 7.09
C THR A 453 12.40 -21.90 6.24
N ARG A 454 12.55 -21.91 4.90
CA ARG A 454 11.54 -21.35 3.97
C ARG A 454 10.16 -21.97 4.12
N PRO A 455 10.02 -23.29 4.38
CA PRO A 455 8.70 -23.88 4.64
C PRO A 455 7.99 -23.25 5.84
N LEU A 456 8.70 -22.94 6.93
CA LEU A 456 8.13 -22.27 8.10
C LEU A 456 7.70 -20.82 7.77
N LEU A 457 8.51 -20.12 6.96
CA LEU A 457 8.16 -18.77 6.48
C LEU A 457 6.90 -18.82 5.61
N ALA A 458 6.78 -19.80 4.73
CA ALA A 458 5.62 -19.98 3.87
C ALA A 458 4.36 -20.35 4.67
N GLU A 459 4.48 -21.18 5.68
CA GLU A 459 3.39 -21.56 6.59
C GLU A 459 2.89 -20.34 7.37
N TRP A 460 3.81 -19.57 7.98
CA TRP A 460 3.47 -18.33 8.68
C TRP A 460 2.79 -17.34 7.75
N LEU A 461 3.33 -17.12 6.55
CA LEU A 461 2.79 -16.16 5.59
C LEU A 461 1.33 -16.44 5.23
N THR A 462 1.02 -17.71 5.02
CA THR A 462 -0.29 -18.16 4.52
C THR A 462 -1.21 -18.69 5.62
N SER A 463 -0.83 -18.50 6.89
CA SER A 463 -1.71 -18.77 8.02
C SER A 463 -2.92 -17.83 7.98
N ALA A 464 -4.09 -18.33 8.38
CA ALA A 464 -5.31 -17.53 8.46
C ALA A 464 -5.16 -16.34 9.44
N ASP A 465 -4.31 -16.48 10.45
CA ASP A 465 -4.02 -15.43 11.44
C ASP A 465 -2.93 -14.44 10.97
N ASN A 466 -2.34 -14.64 9.80
CA ASN A 466 -1.34 -13.71 9.27
C ASN A 466 -2.01 -12.38 8.89
N PRO A 467 -1.60 -11.24 9.49
CA PRO A 467 -2.29 -9.97 9.28
C PRO A 467 -1.92 -9.27 7.97
N TYR A 468 -0.98 -9.81 7.18
CA TYR A 468 -0.39 -9.12 6.03
C TYR A 468 -0.86 -9.67 4.69
N PHE A 469 -0.71 -10.98 4.47
CA PHE A 469 -0.87 -11.60 3.14
C PHE A 469 -2.24 -11.36 2.54
N ALA A 470 -3.30 -11.70 3.28
CA ALA A 470 -4.66 -11.51 2.81
C ALA A 470 -4.97 -10.04 2.50
N ARG A 471 -4.56 -9.11 3.37
CA ARG A 471 -4.75 -7.67 3.16
C ARG A 471 -3.97 -7.15 1.96
N ALA A 472 -2.71 -7.58 1.78
CA ALA A 472 -1.89 -7.17 0.66
C ALA A 472 -2.49 -7.62 -0.68
N MET A 473 -2.95 -8.88 -0.76
CA MET A 473 -3.59 -9.41 -1.97
C MET A 473 -4.94 -8.76 -2.22
N ALA A 474 -5.80 -8.68 -1.22
CA ALA A 474 -7.12 -8.04 -1.32
C ALA A 474 -7.01 -6.56 -1.76
N ASN A 475 -6.04 -5.81 -1.22
CA ASN A 475 -5.81 -4.43 -1.61
C ASN A 475 -5.41 -4.27 -3.09
N ARG A 476 -4.60 -5.20 -3.61
CA ARG A 476 -4.23 -5.20 -5.03
C ARG A 476 -5.41 -5.54 -5.95
N LEU A 477 -6.22 -6.53 -5.54
CA LEU A 477 -7.44 -6.87 -6.29
C LEU A 477 -8.44 -5.71 -6.28
N TRP A 478 -8.60 -5.07 -5.14
CA TRP A 478 -9.40 -3.85 -5.02
C TRP A 478 -8.90 -2.74 -5.95
N LYS A 479 -7.59 -2.44 -5.91
CA LYS A 479 -6.98 -1.45 -6.81
C LYS A 479 -7.20 -1.78 -8.28
N ALA A 480 -7.04 -3.04 -8.66
CA ALA A 480 -7.25 -3.47 -10.06
C ALA A 480 -8.66 -3.14 -10.54
N MET A 481 -9.67 -3.34 -9.70
CA MET A 481 -11.07 -3.08 -10.04
C MET A 481 -11.46 -1.61 -9.88
N MET A 482 -11.05 -0.98 -8.76
CA MET A 482 -11.54 0.35 -8.37
C MET A 482 -10.60 1.51 -8.79
N GLY A 483 -9.43 1.20 -9.34
CA GLY A 483 -8.45 2.19 -9.80
C GLY A 483 -7.51 2.74 -8.73
N ARG A 484 -7.88 2.60 -7.46
CA ARG A 484 -7.07 3.00 -6.29
C ARG A 484 -7.20 1.95 -5.20
N GLY A 485 -6.12 1.66 -4.48
CA GLY A 485 -6.13 0.78 -3.32
C GLY A 485 -6.79 1.43 -2.11
N LEU A 486 -7.23 0.61 -1.18
CA LEU A 486 -7.64 1.07 0.16
C LEU A 486 -6.44 1.65 0.91
N VAL A 487 -5.26 1.09 0.64
CA VAL A 487 -3.94 1.61 1.02
C VAL A 487 -3.14 1.89 -0.24
N GLU A 488 -2.57 3.08 -0.35
CA GLU A 488 -1.67 3.50 -1.43
C GLU A 488 -0.34 4.03 -0.87
N PRO A 489 0.80 3.64 -1.45
CA PRO A 489 0.98 2.57 -2.44
C PRO A 489 0.58 1.18 -1.90
N THR A 490 0.25 0.23 -2.81
CA THR A 490 -0.26 -1.10 -2.42
C THR A 490 0.75 -1.97 -1.65
N ASP A 491 2.01 -1.63 -1.72
CA ASP A 491 3.14 -2.27 -1.02
C ASP A 491 3.57 -1.52 0.25
N ASP A 492 2.70 -0.64 0.80
CA ASP A 492 3.02 0.20 1.97
C ASP A 492 1.93 0.13 3.06
N LEU A 493 1.62 -1.10 3.50
CA LEU A 493 0.67 -1.42 4.58
C LEU A 493 1.27 -1.18 5.98
N ARG A 494 2.07 -0.14 6.14
CA ARG A 494 2.67 0.18 7.44
C ARG A 494 1.63 0.77 8.41
N ALA A 495 1.91 0.68 9.70
CA ALA A 495 1.02 1.18 10.76
C ALA A 495 0.67 2.68 10.62
N THR A 496 1.54 3.46 9.98
CA THR A 496 1.36 4.90 9.77
C THR A 496 0.70 5.26 8.45
N ASN A 497 0.31 4.27 7.64
CA ASN A 497 -0.45 4.45 6.40
C ASN A 497 -1.73 3.58 6.45
N PRO A 498 -2.70 3.94 7.28
CA PRO A 498 -3.90 3.14 7.45
C PRO A 498 -4.78 3.16 6.20
N ALA A 499 -5.55 2.10 6.00
CA ALA A 499 -6.53 2.04 4.93
C ALA A 499 -7.55 3.20 5.04
N THR A 500 -7.98 3.73 3.89
CA THR A 500 -9.04 4.76 3.86
C THR A 500 -10.35 4.25 4.46
N HIS A 501 -10.63 2.95 4.26
CA HIS A 501 -11.78 2.23 4.81
C HIS A 501 -11.28 1.00 5.58
N PRO A 502 -10.88 1.15 6.87
CA PRO A 502 -10.31 0.04 7.64
C PRO A 502 -11.25 -1.16 7.74
N GLY A 503 -12.54 -0.92 8.00
CA GLY A 503 -13.54 -1.98 8.08
C GLY A 503 -13.67 -2.76 6.77
N LEU A 504 -13.66 -2.08 5.61
CA LEU A 504 -13.69 -2.74 4.32
C LEU A 504 -12.43 -3.58 4.07
N MET A 505 -11.25 -3.07 4.44
CA MET A 505 -10.01 -3.81 4.31
C MET A 505 -10.04 -5.10 5.13
N ASP A 506 -10.53 -5.03 6.36
CA ASP A 506 -10.61 -6.17 7.26
C ASP A 506 -11.63 -7.21 6.78
N GLU A 507 -12.83 -6.77 6.36
CA GLU A 507 -13.87 -7.67 5.85
C GLU A 507 -13.47 -8.30 4.52
N LEU A 508 -12.86 -7.54 3.60
CA LEU A 508 -12.41 -8.05 2.31
C LEU A 508 -11.29 -9.08 2.48
N ALA A 509 -10.34 -8.83 3.37
CA ALA A 509 -9.28 -9.78 3.70
C ALA A 509 -9.83 -11.05 4.37
N ALA A 510 -10.77 -10.91 5.31
CA ALA A 510 -11.42 -12.03 5.97
C ALA A 510 -12.27 -12.87 5.00
N ASP A 511 -12.98 -12.21 4.08
CA ASP A 511 -13.74 -12.88 3.02
C ASP A 511 -12.84 -13.68 2.09
N PHE A 512 -11.71 -13.09 1.68
CA PHE A 512 -10.70 -13.73 0.85
C PHE A 512 -10.12 -14.99 1.53
N VAL A 513 -9.81 -14.94 2.82
CA VAL A 513 -9.37 -16.12 3.60
C VAL A 513 -10.45 -17.20 3.64
N ARG A 514 -11.71 -16.82 3.97
CA ARG A 514 -12.84 -17.76 4.06
C ARG A 514 -13.10 -18.52 2.76
N HIS A 515 -12.84 -17.91 1.63
CA HIS A 515 -13.02 -18.50 0.30
C HIS A 515 -11.72 -19.10 -0.28
N GLY A 516 -10.74 -19.45 0.58
CA GLY A 516 -9.53 -20.17 0.18
C GLY A 516 -8.60 -19.36 -0.73
N TYR A 517 -8.56 -18.05 -0.54
CA TYR A 517 -7.74 -17.11 -1.30
C TYR A 517 -8.07 -17.12 -2.81
N ASP A 518 -9.36 -17.34 -3.13
CA ASP A 518 -9.84 -17.39 -4.51
C ASP A 518 -9.92 -16.00 -5.13
N LEU A 519 -9.09 -15.78 -6.15
CA LEU A 519 -9.04 -14.57 -6.97
C LEU A 519 -10.40 -14.26 -7.61
N ARG A 520 -11.03 -15.26 -8.24
CA ARG A 520 -12.30 -15.07 -8.97
C ARG A 520 -13.43 -14.66 -8.05
N HIS A 521 -13.51 -15.32 -6.88
CA HIS A 521 -14.51 -14.97 -5.88
C HIS A 521 -14.39 -13.49 -5.47
N THR A 522 -13.20 -13.03 -5.12
CA THR A 522 -13.00 -11.64 -4.68
C THR A 522 -13.33 -10.63 -5.78
N LEU A 523 -12.91 -10.90 -7.02
CA LEU A 523 -13.25 -10.06 -8.17
C LEU A 523 -14.76 -10.02 -8.41
N LYS A 524 -15.45 -11.14 -8.27
CA LYS A 524 -16.91 -11.22 -8.37
C LYS A 524 -17.58 -10.35 -7.29
N VAL A 525 -17.17 -10.50 -6.03
CA VAL A 525 -17.71 -9.71 -4.91
C VAL A 525 -17.59 -8.21 -5.17
N ILE A 526 -16.42 -7.75 -5.63
CA ILE A 526 -16.20 -6.34 -5.96
C ILE A 526 -17.08 -5.91 -7.14
N SER A 527 -17.12 -6.70 -8.22
CA SER A 527 -17.86 -6.39 -9.45
C SER A 527 -19.37 -6.27 -9.24
N LEU A 528 -19.92 -7.05 -8.30
CA LEU A 528 -21.35 -7.06 -8.01
C LEU A 528 -21.79 -5.87 -7.13
N SER A 529 -20.83 -5.19 -6.47
CA SER A 529 -21.15 -4.04 -5.62
C SER A 529 -21.71 -2.86 -6.41
N HIS A 530 -22.59 -2.09 -5.78
CA HIS A 530 -23.05 -0.81 -6.31
C HIS A 530 -21.91 0.20 -6.40
N SER A 531 -20.94 0.12 -5.50
CA SER A 531 -19.76 0.97 -5.47
C SER A 531 -18.92 0.85 -6.75
N TYR A 532 -18.73 -0.38 -7.27
CA TYR A 532 -18.08 -0.62 -8.56
C TYR A 532 -18.89 -0.09 -9.74
N ARG A 533 -20.22 -0.22 -9.67
CA ARG A 533 -21.14 0.16 -10.76
C ARG A 533 -21.50 1.65 -10.77
N ARG A 534 -20.95 2.48 -9.87
CA ARG A 534 -21.17 3.94 -9.89
C ARG A 534 -20.69 4.56 -11.19
N SER A 535 -21.33 5.64 -11.58
CA SER A 535 -20.90 6.47 -12.70
C SER A 535 -19.59 7.20 -12.35
N SER A 536 -18.72 7.38 -13.34
CA SER A 536 -17.56 8.27 -13.27
C SER A 536 -17.92 9.75 -13.41
N ARG A 537 -19.16 10.05 -13.87
CA ARG A 537 -19.67 11.42 -13.88
C ARG A 537 -19.86 11.91 -12.45
N THR A 538 -19.13 12.95 -12.11
CA THR A 538 -19.13 13.52 -10.77
C THR A 538 -20.29 14.46 -10.54
N LEU A 539 -20.73 14.56 -9.29
CA LEU A 539 -21.59 15.63 -8.80
C LEU A 539 -20.72 16.83 -8.38
N PRO A 540 -21.26 18.06 -8.32
CA PRO A 540 -20.48 19.21 -7.84
C PRO A 540 -19.84 18.97 -6.47
N ALA A 541 -20.49 18.22 -5.60
CA ALA A 541 -20.10 17.95 -4.25
C ALA A 541 -19.06 16.82 -4.10
N ASN A 542 -18.95 15.90 -5.08
CA ASN A 542 -17.97 14.80 -5.02
C ASN A 542 -16.87 14.91 -6.11
N LYS A 543 -16.83 16.01 -6.87
CA LYS A 543 -15.88 16.19 -7.97
C LYS A 543 -14.41 16.07 -7.54
N MET A 544 -14.10 16.43 -6.31
CA MET A 544 -12.74 16.38 -5.77
C MET A 544 -12.42 15.08 -5.03
N ASP A 545 -13.36 14.12 -5.03
CA ASP A 545 -13.11 12.82 -4.42
C ASP A 545 -12.26 11.95 -5.35
N ASP A 546 -11.06 11.63 -4.89
CA ASP A 546 -10.15 10.70 -5.56
C ASP A 546 -9.85 9.45 -4.72
N ARG A 547 -10.53 9.26 -3.55
CA ARG A 547 -10.14 8.26 -2.57
C ARG A 547 -11.28 7.58 -1.78
N PHE A 548 -12.49 8.10 -1.80
CA PHE A 548 -13.61 7.56 -0.99
C PHE A 548 -14.64 6.80 -1.82
N TYR A 549 -14.38 6.63 -3.11
CA TYR A 549 -15.22 5.87 -4.03
C TYR A 549 -16.67 6.38 -4.13
N SER A 550 -16.88 7.68 -3.94
CA SER A 550 -18.20 8.30 -4.12
C SER A 550 -18.66 8.30 -5.61
N HIS A 551 -17.72 8.11 -6.51
CA HIS A 551 -17.94 7.86 -7.95
C HIS A 551 -16.86 6.86 -8.44
N ALA A 552 -17.04 6.31 -9.64
CA ALA A 552 -16.01 5.47 -10.25
C ALA A 552 -14.80 6.34 -10.65
N LEU A 553 -13.61 5.87 -10.30
CA LEU A 553 -12.37 6.54 -10.70
C LEU A 553 -12.03 6.18 -12.15
N VAL A 554 -11.62 7.18 -12.93
CA VAL A 554 -11.16 6.97 -14.30
C VAL A 554 -9.75 6.36 -14.26
N LYS A 555 -9.58 5.22 -14.96
CA LYS A 555 -8.32 4.47 -15.01
C LYS A 555 -7.68 4.61 -16.39
N GLN A 556 -6.39 4.87 -16.46
CA GLN A 556 -5.62 4.76 -17.69
C GLN A 556 -5.49 3.29 -18.09
N LEU A 557 -5.58 2.98 -19.38
CA LEU A 557 -5.33 1.64 -19.87
C LEU A 557 -3.82 1.33 -19.87
N ASP A 558 -3.45 0.11 -19.48
CA ASP A 558 -2.09 -0.39 -19.64
C ASP A 558 -1.70 -0.38 -21.13
N ALA A 559 -0.41 -0.19 -21.41
CA ALA A 559 0.08 -0.08 -22.80
C ALA A 559 -0.31 -1.27 -23.66
N GLU A 560 -0.26 -2.47 -23.10
CA GLU A 560 -0.62 -3.72 -23.77
C GLU A 560 -2.13 -3.78 -24.07
N VAL A 561 -2.97 -3.40 -23.11
CA VAL A 561 -4.44 -3.32 -23.29
C VAL A 561 -4.82 -2.29 -24.33
N LEU A 562 -4.16 -1.12 -24.30
CA LEU A 562 -4.43 -0.05 -25.27
C LEU A 562 -3.99 -0.43 -26.67
N LEU A 563 -2.83 -1.08 -26.85
CA LEU A 563 -2.37 -1.57 -28.16
C LEU A 563 -3.31 -2.62 -28.73
N ASP A 564 -3.77 -3.53 -27.89
CA ASP A 564 -4.75 -4.54 -28.28
C ASP A 564 -6.10 -3.89 -28.63
N ALA A 565 -6.56 -2.91 -27.87
CA ALA A 565 -7.79 -2.16 -28.17
C ALA A 565 -7.70 -1.45 -29.53
N ILE A 566 -6.59 -0.75 -29.83
CA ILE A 566 -6.35 -0.12 -31.13
C ILE A 566 -6.37 -1.18 -32.23
N SER A 567 -5.70 -2.32 -32.04
CA SER A 567 -5.66 -3.41 -33.02
C SER A 567 -7.05 -4.00 -33.27
N ASP A 568 -7.85 -4.19 -32.23
CA ASP A 568 -9.21 -4.75 -32.31
C ASP A 568 -10.17 -3.81 -33.07
N VAL A 569 -10.11 -2.48 -32.81
CA VAL A 569 -11.03 -1.53 -33.42
C VAL A 569 -10.63 -1.16 -34.84
N THR A 570 -9.33 -1.08 -35.15
CA THR A 570 -8.83 -0.80 -36.50
C THR A 570 -8.84 -2.05 -37.38
N GLY A 571 -8.83 -3.24 -36.82
CA GLY A 571 -8.70 -4.51 -37.53
C GLY A 571 -7.29 -4.77 -38.06
N VAL A 572 -6.28 -3.98 -37.62
CA VAL A 572 -4.87 -4.12 -38.01
C VAL A 572 -4.07 -4.55 -36.78
N ARG A 573 -3.63 -5.81 -36.81
CA ARG A 573 -2.89 -6.42 -35.68
C ARG A 573 -1.43 -5.95 -35.63
N GLU A 574 -0.90 -5.84 -34.40
CA GLU A 574 0.54 -5.73 -34.19
C GLU A 574 1.22 -7.07 -34.43
N VAL A 575 2.40 -7.05 -35.04
CA VAL A 575 3.23 -8.24 -35.28
C VAL A 575 4.45 -8.19 -34.38
N PHE A 576 4.58 -9.16 -33.49
CA PHE A 576 5.70 -9.27 -32.56
C PHE A 576 6.77 -10.23 -33.10
N GLN A 577 8.03 -9.80 -33.15
CA GLN A 577 9.12 -10.63 -33.66
C GLN A 577 9.34 -11.87 -32.78
N GLY A 578 9.38 -13.04 -33.41
CA GLY A 578 9.64 -14.32 -32.71
C GLY A 578 8.46 -14.85 -31.88
N VAL A 579 7.28 -14.31 -32.10
CA VAL A 579 6.02 -14.73 -31.46
C VAL A 579 5.05 -15.18 -32.56
N GLN A 580 4.13 -16.07 -32.21
CA GLN A 580 3.10 -16.55 -33.14
C GLN A 580 2.25 -15.41 -33.67
N ASP A 581 1.86 -15.47 -34.95
CA ASP A 581 0.95 -14.49 -35.54
C ASP A 581 -0.37 -14.41 -34.78
N ASN A 582 -0.94 -13.20 -34.73
CA ASN A 582 -2.16 -12.87 -33.99
C ASN A 582 -2.07 -12.96 -32.46
N THR A 583 -0.87 -13.12 -31.87
CA THR A 583 -0.69 -13.00 -30.42
C THR A 583 -1.07 -11.59 -29.98
N ARG A 584 -1.87 -11.47 -28.91
CA ARG A 584 -2.22 -10.19 -28.30
C ARG A 584 -1.07 -9.65 -27.46
N ALA A 585 -1.01 -8.34 -27.28
CA ALA A 585 0.04 -7.73 -26.44
C ALA A 585 -0.06 -8.19 -24.98
N VAL A 586 -1.26 -8.42 -24.45
CA VAL A 586 -1.47 -8.98 -23.09
C VAL A 586 -1.06 -10.44 -22.97
N GLU A 587 -0.80 -11.16 -24.07
CA GLU A 587 -0.35 -12.55 -24.09
C GLU A 587 1.18 -12.68 -24.17
N LEU A 588 1.89 -11.55 -24.27
CA LEU A 588 3.36 -11.57 -24.33
C LEU A 588 3.96 -12.12 -23.05
N MET A 589 4.76 -13.15 -23.18
CA MET A 589 5.36 -13.89 -22.05
C MET A 589 6.26 -13.02 -21.17
N HIS A 590 6.96 -12.04 -21.74
CA HIS A 590 7.85 -11.14 -21.01
C HIS A 590 7.99 -9.78 -21.70
N ALA A 591 8.35 -8.77 -20.92
CA ALA A 591 8.49 -7.40 -21.40
C ALA A 591 9.66 -7.16 -22.38
N GLY A 592 10.60 -8.10 -22.48
CA GLY A 592 11.76 -8.00 -23.37
C GLY A 592 11.48 -8.29 -24.85
N ILE A 593 10.25 -8.68 -25.24
CA ILE A 593 9.87 -8.84 -26.64
C ILE A 593 9.84 -7.46 -27.31
N PRO A 594 10.62 -7.22 -28.41
CA PRO A 594 10.72 -5.92 -29.02
C PRO A 594 9.36 -5.45 -29.60
N SER A 595 8.93 -4.26 -29.24
CA SER A 595 7.79 -3.56 -29.85
C SER A 595 7.91 -2.07 -29.63
N ARG A 596 8.15 -1.33 -30.71
CA ARG A 596 8.20 0.14 -30.68
C ARG A 596 6.87 0.74 -30.21
N ALA A 597 5.76 0.13 -30.60
CA ALA A 597 4.43 0.57 -30.20
C ALA A 597 4.25 0.52 -28.68
N LEU A 598 4.58 -0.61 -28.06
CA LEU A 598 4.51 -0.77 -26.61
C LEU A 598 5.45 0.17 -25.86
N ASP A 599 6.69 0.37 -26.37
CA ASP A 599 7.68 1.27 -25.75
C ASP A 599 7.20 2.72 -25.76
N VAL A 600 6.60 3.16 -26.87
CA VAL A 600 6.01 4.50 -27.00
C VAL A 600 4.77 4.65 -26.11
N LEU A 601 3.96 3.61 -25.98
CA LEU A 601 2.78 3.61 -25.09
C LEU A 601 3.18 3.54 -23.61
N GLY A 602 4.44 3.25 -23.30
CA GLY A 602 4.98 3.28 -21.94
C GLY A 602 4.77 1.98 -21.18
N ARG A 603 4.95 0.81 -21.86
CA ARG A 603 4.91 -0.48 -21.16
C ARG A 603 5.90 -0.55 -20.02
N CYS A 604 5.54 -1.26 -18.98
CA CYS A 604 6.44 -1.53 -17.86
C CYS A 604 7.49 -2.58 -18.22
N ALA A 605 8.77 -2.29 -17.96
CA ALA A 605 9.88 -3.21 -18.21
C ALA A 605 9.89 -4.44 -17.29
N ARG A 606 9.10 -4.43 -16.21
CA ARG A 606 9.03 -5.46 -15.15
C ARG A 606 10.36 -5.73 -14.43
N GLU A 607 11.32 -4.83 -14.53
CA GLU A 607 12.57 -4.90 -13.75
C GLU A 607 12.36 -4.48 -12.30
N GLU A 608 11.44 -3.53 -12.10
CA GLU A 608 10.97 -3.07 -10.79
C GLU A 608 9.45 -3.25 -10.67
N SER A 609 8.88 -2.84 -9.55
CA SER A 609 7.43 -2.92 -9.34
C SER A 609 6.69 -2.00 -10.32
N CYS A 610 5.88 -2.59 -11.20
CA CYS A 610 5.01 -1.84 -12.11
C CYS A 610 3.88 -1.09 -11.38
N GLU A 611 3.52 -1.50 -10.17
CA GLU A 611 2.48 -0.85 -9.37
C GLU A 611 2.87 0.57 -8.92
N SER A 612 4.18 0.80 -8.72
CA SER A 612 4.72 2.12 -8.34
C SER A 612 5.02 3.03 -9.54
N ALA A 613 5.16 2.44 -10.74
CA ALA A 613 5.58 3.16 -11.96
C ALA A 613 4.43 3.90 -12.67
N VAL A 614 3.18 3.58 -12.38
CA VAL A 614 2.00 4.10 -13.09
C VAL A 614 1.84 5.63 -13.02
N GLY A 615 2.51 6.31 -12.09
CA GLY A 615 2.43 7.78 -11.98
C GLY A 615 3.53 8.58 -12.72
N ALA A 616 4.67 7.97 -13.03
CA ALA A 616 5.86 8.74 -13.43
C ALA A 616 6.18 8.74 -14.95
N ALA A 617 5.74 7.74 -15.70
CA ALA A 617 6.16 7.55 -17.10
C ALA A 617 5.05 7.75 -18.15
N VAL A 618 3.79 7.80 -17.76
CA VAL A 618 2.66 7.77 -18.68
C VAL A 618 2.30 9.18 -19.14
N GLY A 619 2.99 9.72 -20.12
CA GLY A 619 2.55 10.96 -20.76
C GLY A 619 3.62 11.89 -21.28
N GLY A 620 4.83 11.40 -21.50
CA GLY A 620 5.91 12.18 -22.09
C GLY A 620 5.54 12.78 -23.46
N LEU A 621 6.20 13.86 -23.82
CA LEU A 621 6.05 14.54 -25.12
C LEU A 621 6.16 13.53 -26.29
N ALA A 622 7.05 12.55 -26.18
CA ALA A 622 7.25 11.51 -27.19
C ALA A 622 5.96 10.71 -27.48
N ARG A 623 5.21 10.28 -26.44
CA ARG A 623 3.94 9.58 -26.59
C ARG A 623 2.92 10.48 -27.31
N ARG A 624 2.78 11.75 -26.90
CA ARG A 624 1.86 12.69 -27.51
C ARG A 624 2.18 12.98 -28.98
N LEU A 625 3.46 13.20 -29.27
CA LEU A 625 3.91 13.45 -30.66
C LEU A 625 3.71 12.22 -31.55
N HIS A 626 4.00 11.04 -31.04
CA HIS A 626 3.78 9.79 -31.78
C HIS A 626 2.30 9.52 -32.00
N TRP A 627 1.44 9.84 -31.04
CA TRP A 627 -0.01 9.73 -31.17
C TRP A 627 -0.55 10.65 -32.27
N LEU A 628 -0.05 11.88 -32.32
CA LEU A 628 -0.49 12.87 -33.33
C LEU A 628 0.01 12.57 -34.75
N ASN A 629 1.27 12.08 -34.89
CA ASN A 629 1.96 12.03 -36.16
C ASN A 629 2.53 10.64 -36.50
N GLY A 630 2.39 9.66 -35.64
CA GLY A 630 3.02 8.34 -35.81
C GLY A 630 2.12 7.35 -36.55
N ASP A 631 2.78 6.32 -37.06
CA ASP A 631 2.10 5.24 -37.83
C ASP A 631 1.22 4.35 -36.95
N LEU A 632 1.39 4.38 -35.60
CA LEU A 632 0.64 3.55 -34.68
C LEU A 632 -0.87 3.72 -34.80
N VAL A 633 -1.35 4.95 -34.97
CA VAL A 633 -2.77 5.28 -35.12
C VAL A 633 -3.07 5.56 -36.57
N ASN A 634 -2.38 6.54 -37.20
CA ASN A 634 -2.65 7.00 -38.53
C ASN A 634 -2.50 5.89 -39.60
N GLY A 635 -1.39 5.13 -39.55
CA GLY A 635 -1.16 4.04 -40.48
C GLY A 635 -2.20 2.93 -40.40
N ARG A 636 -2.77 2.68 -39.19
CA ARG A 636 -3.83 1.66 -39.02
C ARG A 636 -5.21 2.15 -39.42
N ILE A 637 -5.50 3.46 -39.29
CA ILE A 637 -6.75 4.07 -39.75
C ILE A 637 -6.84 4.03 -41.28
N THR A 638 -5.73 4.38 -41.95
CA THR A 638 -5.67 4.49 -43.40
C THR A 638 -5.40 3.16 -44.10
N ASP A 639 -5.12 2.07 -43.38
CA ASP A 639 -4.86 0.75 -43.97
C ASP A 639 -6.06 0.25 -44.76
N PRO A 640 -5.91 -0.03 -46.06
CA PRO A 640 -7.03 -0.54 -46.91
C PRO A 640 -7.58 -1.87 -46.40
N ALA A 641 -6.73 -2.73 -45.82
CA ALA A 641 -7.13 -3.99 -45.20
C ALA A 641 -7.71 -3.82 -43.80
N GLY A 642 -7.65 -2.62 -43.22
CA GLY A 642 -8.24 -2.27 -41.94
C GLY A 642 -9.77 -2.23 -41.95
N ARG A 643 -10.36 -2.04 -40.75
CA ARG A 643 -11.83 -1.97 -40.65
C ARG A 643 -12.44 -0.88 -41.51
N LEU A 644 -11.92 0.35 -41.40
CA LEU A 644 -12.47 1.48 -42.15
C LEU A 644 -12.32 1.27 -43.65
N GLY A 645 -11.13 0.82 -44.11
CA GLY A 645 -10.88 0.53 -45.53
C GLY A 645 -11.93 -0.45 -46.07
N ARG A 646 -12.12 -1.59 -45.43
CA ARG A 646 -13.10 -2.60 -45.83
C ARG A 646 -14.54 -2.05 -45.88
N LEU A 647 -14.97 -1.32 -44.83
CA LEU A 647 -16.33 -0.76 -44.81
C LEU A 647 -16.58 0.23 -45.93
N VAL A 648 -15.60 1.05 -46.29
CA VAL A 648 -15.69 1.98 -47.42
C VAL A 648 -15.68 1.22 -48.73
N ASP A 649 -14.81 0.23 -48.93
CA ASP A 649 -14.72 -0.58 -50.15
C ASP A 649 -15.96 -1.45 -50.36
N ASP A 650 -16.60 -1.92 -49.28
CA ASP A 650 -17.88 -2.65 -49.31
C ASP A 650 -19.10 -1.72 -49.58
N GLY A 651 -18.88 -0.41 -49.72
CA GLY A 651 -19.93 0.58 -50.00
C GLY A 651 -20.90 0.79 -48.83
N VAL A 652 -20.48 0.55 -47.58
CA VAL A 652 -21.34 0.76 -46.41
C VAL A 652 -21.64 2.26 -46.28
N PRO A 653 -22.91 2.66 -46.05
CA PRO A 653 -23.26 4.08 -45.87
C PRO A 653 -22.50 4.72 -44.71
N GLY A 654 -22.04 5.97 -44.88
CA GLY A 654 -21.19 6.66 -43.87
C GLY A 654 -21.82 6.72 -42.47
N GLU A 655 -23.13 6.93 -42.38
CA GLU A 655 -23.85 6.90 -41.09
C GLU A 655 -23.69 5.54 -40.38
N LYS A 656 -23.73 4.44 -41.13
CA LYS A 656 -23.57 3.08 -40.59
C LYS A 656 -22.13 2.81 -40.18
N ILE A 657 -21.16 3.36 -40.94
CA ILE A 657 -19.74 3.29 -40.54
C ILE A 657 -19.53 4.01 -39.21
N ILE A 658 -20.10 5.20 -39.05
CA ILE A 658 -20.00 5.98 -37.80
C ILE A 658 -20.64 5.21 -36.64
N GLU A 659 -21.83 4.65 -36.81
CA GLU A 659 -22.49 3.81 -35.79
C GLU A 659 -21.61 2.63 -35.37
N GLU A 660 -20.97 1.95 -36.34
CA GLU A 660 -20.07 0.84 -36.07
C GLU A 660 -18.81 1.28 -35.31
N LEU A 661 -18.19 2.40 -35.69
CA LEU A 661 -17.00 2.92 -34.99
C LEU A 661 -17.31 3.29 -33.56
N TYR A 662 -18.44 3.95 -33.30
CA TYR A 662 -18.86 4.25 -31.93
C TYR A 662 -19.11 2.99 -31.12
N MET A 663 -19.78 2.00 -31.69
CA MET A 663 -20.06 0.74 -31.01
C MET A 663 -18.78 -0.04 -30.72
N CYS A 664 -17.82 -0.10 -31.64
CA CYS A 664 -16.55 -0.81 -31.46
C CYS A 664 -15.66 -0.12 -30.43
N CYS A 665 -15.57 1.23 -30.46
CA CYS A 665 -14.62 1.99 -29.64
C CYS A 665 -15.16 2.33 -28.26
N PHE A 666 -16.46 2.67 -28.17
CA PHE A 666 -17.09 3.15 -26.94
C PHE A 666 -18.11 2.16 -26.35
N SER A 667 -18.41 1.08 -27.07
CA SER A 667 -19.42 0.09 -26.67
C SER A 667 -20.82 0.68 -26.51
N ARG A 668 -21.10 1.80 -27.20
CA ARG A 668 -22.39 2.51 -27.19
C ARG A 668 -22.71 3.08 -28.56
N GLY A 669 -23.98 3.36 -28.80
CA GLY A 669 -24.41 4.14 -29.95
C GLY A 669 -24.10 5.63 -29.80
N LEU A 670 -24.35 6.39 -30.87
CA LEU A 670 -24.28 7.85 -30.83
C LEU A 670 -25.42 8.42 -29.96
N ASN A 671 -25.10 9.44 -29.19
CA ASN A 671 -26.12 10.28 -28.57
C ASN A 671 -26.76 11.24 -29.62
N ASP A 672 -27.84 11.96 -29.27
CA ASP A 672 -28.55 12.83 -30.17
C ASP A 672 -27.69 13.98 -30.72
N LEU A 673 -26.78 14.54 -29.90
CA LEU A 673 -25.89 15.62 -30.33
C LEU A 673 -24.83 15.12 -31.30
N GLU A 674 -24.22 13.97 -31.01
CA GLU A 674 -23.24 13.31 -31.88
C GLU A 674 -23.89 12.93 -33.21
N ARG A 675 -25.06 12.32 -33.17
CA ARG A 675 -25.82 11.95 -34.38
C ARG A 675 -26.13 13.18 -35.25
N LYS A 676 -26.66 14.22 -34.65
CA LYS A 676 -26.98 15.47 -35.37
C LYS A 676 -25.73 16.10 -35.99
N TYR A 677 -24.63 16.13 -35.25
CA TYR A 677 -23.38 16.68 -35.73
C TYR A 677 -22.84 15.91 -36.94
N TRP A 678 -22.72 14.61 -36.84
CA TRP A 678 -22.13 13.78 -37.90
C TRP A 678 -23.01 13.66 -39.12
N THR A 679 -24.34 13.57 -38.98
CA THR A 679 -25.26 13.63 -40.10
C THR A 679 -25.11 14.96 -40.85
N GLY A 680 -24.94 16.07 -40.14
CA GLY A 680 -24.69 17.38 -40.74
C GLY A 680 -23.37 17.45 -41.52
N GLN A 681 -22.30 16.85 -40.99
CA GLN A 681 -20.99 16.80 -41.68
C GLN A 681 -21.06 15.94 -42.95
N LEU A 682 -21.72 14.78 -42.92
CA LEU A 682 -21.87 13.88 -44.05
C LEU A 682 -22.70 14.50 -45.17
N SER A 683 -23.76 15.26 -44.86
CA SER A 683 -24.64 15.87 -45.84
C SER A 683 -23.97 16.99 -46.68
N GLY A 684 -22.87 17.52 -46.23
CA GLY A 684 -22.09 18.57 -46.92
C GLY A 684 -21.02 18.04 -47.88
N ILE A 685 -20.82 16.71 -47.98
CA ILE A 685 -19.76 16.10 -48.77
C ILE A 685 -20.32 15.39 -49.98
N HIS A 686 -19.76 15.66 -51.14
CA HIS A 686 -20.19 15.10 -52.44
C HIS A 686 -19.13 14.23 -53.12
N GLU A 687 -17.85 14.39 -52.74
CA GLU A 687 -16.74 13.63 -53.32
C GLU A 687 -16.36 12.42 -52.45
N THR A 688 -16.11 11.28 -53.08
CA THR A 688 -15.76 10.02 -52.39
C THR A 688 -14.46 10.16 -51.57
N ALA A 689 -13.50 10.94 -52.08
CA ALA A 689 -12.23 11.18 -51.39
C ALA A 689 -12.42 12.01 -50.11
N GLU A 690 -13.22 13.06 -50.15
CA GLU A 690 -13.56 13.89 -48.98
C GLU A 690 -14.37 13.10 -47.95
N HIS A 691 -15.27 12.23 -48.42
CA HIS A 691 -16.05 11.34 -47.56
C HIS A 691 -15.15 10.37 -46.77
N ARG A 692 -14.17 9.75 -47.45
CA ARG A 692 -13.18 8.90 -46.80
C ARG A 692 -12.35 9.68 -45.80
N GLN A 693 -11.83 10.86 -46.16
CA GLN A 693 -11.07 11.72 -45.30
C GLN A 693 -11.84 12.08 -44.01
N LEU A 694 -13.13 12.45 -44.12
CA LEU A 694 -13.96 12.74 -42.95
C LEU A 694 -14.05 11.54 -42.01
N LEU A 695 -14.23 10.33 -42.56
CA LEU A 695 -14.32 9.12 -41.75
C LEU A 695 -12.97 8.76 -41.06
N GLU A 696 -11.85 9.00 -41.72
CA GLU A 696 -10.50 8.84 -41.15
C GLU A 696 -10.26 9.86 -40.02
N ASP A 697 -10.64 11.12 -40.20
CA ASP A 697 -10.53 12.19 -39.21
C ASP A 697 -11.44 11.91 -37.99
N LEU A 698 -12.66 11.42 -38.23
CA LEU A 698 -13.56 10.96 -37.19
C LEU A 698 -12.92 9.82 -36.38
N PHE A 699 -12.42 8.79 -37.06
CA PHE A 699 -11.86 7.63 -36.40
C PHE A 699 -10.62 8.01 -35.56
N TRP A 700 -9.77 8.90 -36.10
CA TRP A 700 -8.66 9.47 -35.34
C TRP A 700 -9.14 10.23 -34.10
N SER A 701 -10.18 11.03 -34.23
CA SER A 701 -10.77 11.79 -33.11
C SER A 701 -11.32 10.86 -32.01
N ILE A 702 -11.99 9.77 -32.39
CA ILE A 702 -12.47 8.73 -31.49
C ILE A 702 -11.31 8.10 -30.74
N LEU A 703 -10.27 7.62 -31.43
CA LEU A 703 -9.11 6.96 -30.81
C LEU A 703 -8.29 7.91 -29.93
N SER A 704 -8.37 9.21 -30.17
CA SER A 704 -7.68 10.25 -29.38
C SER A 704 -8.51 10.76 -28.20
N SER A 705 -9.75 10.34 -28.07
CA SER A 705 -10.65 10.77 -26.99
C SER A 705 -10.29 10.15 -25.64
N GLU A 706 -10.56 10.87 -24.55
CA GLU A 706 -10.41 10.35 -23.19
C GLU A 706 -11.29 9.10 -22.99
N GLU A 707 -12.48 9.06 -23.57
CA GLU A 707 -13.41 7.94 -23.50
C GLU A 707 -12.79 6.65 -24.06
N PHE A 708 -12.00 6.72 -25.13
CA PHE A 708 -11.29 5.55 -25.67
C PHE A 708 -10.05 5.17 -24.86
N LEU A 709 -9.27 6.16 -24.44
CA LEU A 709 -7.97 5.96 -23.78
C LEU A 709 -8.05 5.51 -22.33
N THR A 710 -9.24 5.55 -21.74
CA THR A 710 -9.45 5.25 -20.32
C THR A 710 -10.53 4.20 -20.10
N ASN A 711 -10.52 3.61 -18.91
CA ASN A 711 -11.63 2.85 -18.36
C ASN A 711 -12.33 3.72 -17.30
N HIS A 712 -13.63 3.99 -17.48
CA HIS A 712 -14.38 4.96 -16.71
C HIS A 712 -15.76 4.44 -16.26
#